data_6aa7e1cf70635051a9c9354bcbc1383a
#
_entry.id   6aa7e1cf70635051a9c9354bcbc1383a
#
_cell.length_a   1.000
_cell.length_b   1.000
_cell.length_c   1.000
_cell.angle_alpha   90.00
_cell.angle_beta   90.00
_cell.angle_gamma   90.00
#
_symmetry.space_group_name_H-M   'P 1'
#
loop_
_entity.id
_entity.type
_entity.pdbx_description
1 polymer ?
#
loop_
_entity_poly.entity_id
_entity_poly.type
_entity_poly.pdbx_seq_one_letter_code
_entity_poly.pdbx_strand_id
1 'polypeptide(L)'
;MSKVIGIDLGTTNSCVAIMEGKTPKVIPNAEGANTTPSIVAFTDGGERLVGQSAKRQAVTNPTNTVYAVKRLIGRRFEDPMVAKDTGLVPYKIVKHTNGDAWVEADGKKYSPSEISAFTLQKMKETAEAYLGEKVTQAVITVPAYFNDSQRQATKDAGKIAGLEVLRIINEPTAAALAYGLEKKKTGTIAVYDLGGGTFDVSVLEIGDGVFEVKSTNGDTFLGGEDFDKEIIDYLAAEFKKEQGIDLRQDKLALQRLKEAAEKAKIELSSATQTEVNLPFITADASGPKHLAIKLTRAKLEALVDGLVQRTVGPCQAALKDAGLKPSEIDEVVLVGGMTRMPKVIETVKQFFGKEPHKGVNPDEVVAIGAAIQGGVLKGEVKDVLLLDVTPLSLGIETLGGVFTRLIDRNTTIPTKKSQVFSTAEDGQTAVTIRVFQGEREMAADNKMLGQFDLVGIPPAPRGVPQVEVTFDIDANGIVNVSAKDKATGKEQQIRIQASGGLSDADIDRMVKDAEANAAEDKKRRELVDAKNHAEAMIHSTEKNVAEHGAKLDAATKKSIEDAVAELKSVKDGEDAAAIKAKSEALQQAAMKMGEAIYKSQQESAAAGGAPEGAAPGGATEEPKAPGGEKVVDADFEEVKDSDKKKSA
;
A
#
# COMPACT_ATOMS: atom_id res chain seq x y z
N MET A 1 2.50 -20.27 -19.27
CA MET A 1 1.65 -19.05 -19.35
C MET A 1 2.18 -18.08 -18.30
N SER A 2 2.32 -16.79 -18.64
CA SER A 2 2.75 -15.77 -17.67
C SER A 2 1.79 -15.76 -16.49
N LYS A 3 2.33 -15.79 -15.26
CA LYS A 3 1.58 -15.67 -14.02
C LYS A 3 1.02 -14.25 -13.88
N VAL A 4 -0.19 -14.14 -13.31
CA VAL A 4 -0.79 -12.85 -12.94
C VAL A 4 -0.64 -12.66 -11.46
N ILE A 5 -0.09 -11.52 -11.06
CA ILE A 5 0.02 -11.15 -9.64
C ILE A 5 -1.13 -10.24 -9.23
N GLY A 6 -1.60 -10.40 -8.00
CA GLY A 6 -2.53 -9.47 -7.35
C GLY A 6 -1.74 -8.52 -6.47
N ILE A 7 -1.92 -7.22 -6.65
CA ILE A 7 -1.23 -6.20 -5.86
C ILE A 7 -2.25 -5.32 -5.15
N ASP A 8 -2.13 -5.28 -3.82
CA ASP A 8 -2.71 -4.22 -3.00
C ASP A 8 -1.71 -3.05 -2.96
N LEU A 9 -2.01 -1.97 -3.67
CA LEU A 9 -1.22 -0.75 -3.66
C LEU A 9 -1.72 0.18 -2.54
N GLY A 10 -1.32 -0.11 -1.31
CA GLY A 10 -1.78 0.64 -0.14
C GLY A 10 -1.09 2.01 0.04
N THR A 11 -1.73 2.92 0.78
CA THR A 11 -1.18 4.25 1.10
C THR A 11 0.09 4.15 1.93
N THR A 12 0.11 3.27 2.92
CA THR A 12 1.23 3.09 3.85
C THR A 12 2.04 1.83 3.55
N ASN A 13 1.36 0.71 3.26
CA ASN A 13 2.00 -0.55 2.94
C ASN A 13 1.32 -1.17 1.71
N SER A 14 2.10 -1.86 0.89
CA SER A 14 1.63 -2.63 -0.25
C SER A 14 1.88 -4.12 -0.04
N CYS A 15 1.04 -4.94 -0.65
CA CYS A 15 1.10 -6.40 -0.54
C CYS A 15 0.96 -7.04 -1.93
N VAL A 16 1.66 -8.15 -2.16
CA VAL A 16 1.57 -8.91 -3.41
C VAL A 16 1.21 -10.36 -3.14
N ALA A 17 0.30 -10.90 -3.95
CA ALA A 17 -0.15 -12.29 -3.86
C ALA A 17 -0.26 -12.92 -5.25
N ILE A 18 -0.36 -14.23 -5.28
CA ILE A 18 -0.42 -15.04 -6.48
C ILE A 18 -1.37 -16.22 -6.27
N MET A 19 -1.89 -16.78 -7.36
CA MET A 19 -2.54 -18.09 -7.34
C MET A 19 -1.49 -19.21 -7.50
N GLU A 20 -1.39 -20.10 -6.50
CA GLU A 20 -0.68 -21.37 -6.59
C GLU A 20 -1.72 -22.49 -6.78
N GLY A 21 -1.96 -22.87 -8.03
CA GLY A 21 -3.07 -23.75 -8.36
C GLY A 21 -4.42 -23.10 -8.02
N LYS A 22 -5.13 -23.68 -7.06
CA LYS A 22 -6.45 -23.15 -6.59
C LYS A 22 -6.36 -22.32 -5.31
N THR A 23 -5.19 -22.18 -4.73
CA THR A 23 -5.00 -21.50 -3.44
C THR A 23 -4.27 -20.18 -3.64
N PRO A 24 -4.79 -19.06 -3.16
CA PRO A 24 -4.08 -17.81 -3.17
C PRO A 24 -2.99 -17.80 -2.10
N LYS A 25 -1.85 -17.18 -2.41
CA LYS A 25 -0.72 -17.09 -1.50
C LYS A 25 -0.10 -15.71 -1.54
N VAL A 26 0.12 -15.11 -0.39
CA VAL A 26 0.88 -13.89 -0.23
C VAL A 26 2.37 -14.18 -0.39
N ILE A 27 3.06 -13.32 -1.14
CA ILE A 27 4.49 -13.45 -1.38
C ILE A 27 5.23 -12.56 -0.38
N PRO A 28 6.07 -13.12 0.50
CA PRO A 28 6.90 -12.33 1.40
C PRO A 28 7.98 -11.57 0.62
N ASN A 29 8.30 -10.37 1.08
CA ASN A 29 9.40 -9.59 0.52
C ASN A 29 10.78 -10.14 0.93
N ALA A 30 11.86 -9.52 0.45
CA ALA A 30 13.23 -9.94 0.73
C ALA A 30 13.60 -9.88 2.23
N GLU A 31 12.89 -9.10 3.03
CA GLU A 31 13.03 -9.01 4.47
C GLU A 31 12.16 -10.02 5.23
N GLY A 32 11.41 -10.87 4.53
CA GLY A 32 10.52 -11.89 5.11
C GLY A 32 9.16 -11.37 5.56
N ALA A 33 8.83 -10.11 5.30
CA ALA A 33 7.54 -9.53 5.64
C ALA A 33 6.53 -9.67 4.49
N ASN A 34 5.25 -9.89 4.82
CA ASN A 34 4.17 -10.01 3.83
C ASN A 34 3.73 -8.67 3.24
N THR A 35 4.11 -7.57 3.88
CA THR A 35 3.84 -6.22 3.38
C THR A 35 5.14 -5.44 3.21
N THR A 36 5.13 -4.52 2.25
CA THR A 36 6.26 -3.63 1.95
C THR A 36 5.81 -2.19 2.11
N PRO A 37 6.54 -1.33 2.85
CA PRO A 37 6.20 0.08 2.97
C PRO A 37 6.10 0.77 1.60
N SER A 38 5.04 1.52 1.37
CA SER A 38 4.82 2.33 0.15
C SER A 38 5.62 3.64 0.25
N ILE A 39 6.93 3.51 0.38
CA ILE A 39 7.88 4.60 0.61
C ILE A 39 8.99 4.53 -0.43
N VAL A 40 9.34 5.68 -1.00
CA VAL A 40 10.41 5.85 -1.98
C VAL A 40 11.36 6.94 -1.50
N ALA A 41 12.64 6.66 -1.45
CA ALA A 41 13.68 7.62 -1.08
C ALA A 41 14.71 7.78 -2.20
N PHE A 42 15.22 9.00 -2.34
CA PHE A 42 16.28 9.34 -3.29
C PHE A 42 17.50 9.77 -2.49
N THR A 43 18.62 9.10 -2.72
CA THR A 43 19.87 9.39 -2.00
C THR A 43 20.69 10.44 -2.75
N ASP A 44 21.61 11.11 -2.05
CA ASP A 44 22.53 12.09 -2.65
C ASP A 44 23.41 11.47 -3.76
N GLY A 45 23.57 10.15 -3.76
CA GLY A 45 24.26 9.39 -4.82
C GLY A 45 23.40 9.10 -6.05
N GLY A 46 22.16 9.59 -6.10
CA GLY A 46 21.22 9.36 -7.20
C GLY A 46 20.61 7.98 -7.19
N GLU A 47 20.74 7.21 -6.10
CA GLU A 47 20.10 5.92 -5.92
C GLU A 47 18.65 6.09 -5.46
N ARG A 48 17.79 5.22 -5.96
CA ARG A 48 16.39 5.12 -5.55
C ARG A 48 16.18 3.91 -4.65
N LEU A 49 15.70 4.14 -3.44
CA LEU A 49 15.32 3.11 -2.49
C LEU A 49 13.81 2.99 -2.41
N VAL A 50 13.31 1.77 -2.24
CA VAL A 50 11.86 1.49 -2.13
C VAL A 50 11.61 0.52 -0.99
N GLY A 51 10.54 0.75 -0.23
CA GLY A 51 10.11 -0.14 0.84
C GLY A 51 10.87 0.10 2.15
N GLN A 52 11.28 -0.96 2.81
CA GLN A 52 11.88 -0.89 4.14
C GLN A 52 13.22 -0.12 4.16
N SER A 53 14.01 -0.22 3.09
CA SER A 53 15.25 0.54 2.95
C SER A 53 15.00 2.05 2.90
N ALA A 54 13.98 2.48 2.13
CA ALA A 54 13.53 3.86 2.10
C ALA A 54 12.98 4.33 3.46
N LYS A 55 12.18 3.49 4.14
CA LYS A 55 11.65 3.80 5.47
C LYS A 55 12.77 4.04 6.48
N ARG A 56 13.83 3.24 6.46
CA ARG A 56 14.99 3.44 7.34
C ARG A 56 15.73 4.77 7.12
N GLN A 57 15.73 5.30 5.90
CA GLN A 57 16.35 6.60 5.57
C GLN A 57 15.46 7.81 5.89
N ALA A 58 14.18 7.62 6.13
CA ALA A 58 13.23 8.73 6.29
C ALA A 58 13.66 9.72 7.38
N VAL A 59 14.28 9.26 8.46
CA VAL A 59 14.78 10.11 9.56
C VAL A 59 15.96 10.97 9.13
N THR A 60 16.89 10.43 8.36
CA THR A 60 18.13 11.13 7.98
C THR A 60 17.99 11.91 6.68
N ASN A 61 17.03 11.54 5.83
CA ASN A 61 16.78 12.15 4.52
C ASN A 61 15.27 12.43 4.30
N PRO A 62 14.59 13.18 5.20
CA PRO A 62 13.14 13.34 5.15
C PRO A 62 12.65 14.12 3.93
N THR A 63 13.43 15.08 3.41
CA THR A 63 13.03 15.92 2.28
C THR A 63 13.04 15.20 0.94
N ASN A 64 13.78 14.10 0.83
CA ASN A 64 13.88 13.27 -0.37
C ASN A 64 13.27 11.88 -0.17
N THR A 65 12.49 11.70 0.90
CA THR A 65 11.75 10.46 1.18
C THR A 65 10.27 10.71 1.05
N VAL A 66 9.65 10.09 0.04
CA VAL A 66 8.25 10.28 -0.34
C VAL A 66 7.42 9.11 0.17
N TYR A 67 6.34 9.40 0.87
CA TYR A 67 5.35 8.45 1.38
C TYR A 67 3.93 9.03 1.25
N ALA A 68 2.92 8.23 1.49
CA ALA A 68 1.50 8.60 1.40
C ALA A 68 1.10 9.20 0.03
N VAL A 69 1.88 8.94 -1.03
CA VAL A 69 1.69 9.53 -2.37
C VAL A 69 0.34 9.16 -2.99
N LYS A 70 -0.27 8.05 -2.57
CA LYS A 70 -1.61 7.65 -3.00
C LYS A 70 -2.67 8.72 -2.71
N ARG A 71 -2.47 9.57 -1.70
CA ARG A 71 -3.33 10.72 -1.40
C ARG A 71 -3.27 11.83 -2.46
N LEU A 72 -2.17 11.91 -3.22
CA LEU A 72 -1.94 12.91 -4.26
C LEU A 72 -2.34 12.40 -5.66
N ILE A 73 -2.48 11.08 -5.84
CA ILE A 73 -2.71 10.47 -7.14
C ILE A 73 -4.02 10.98 -7.77
N GLY A 74 -3.97 11.42 -9.02
CA GLY A 74 -5.13 11.96 -9.75
C GLY A 74 -5.69 13.27 -9.19
N ARG A 75 -4.93 14.04 -8.37
CA ARG A 75 -5.38 15.30 -7.76
C ARG A 75 -4.68 16.51 -8.36
N ARG A 76 -5.43 17.62 -8.42
CA ARG A 76 -4.90 18.94 -8.78
C ARG A 76 -4.19 19.55 -7.57
N PHE A 77 -3.20 20.42 -7.84
CA PHE A 77 -2.44 21.11 -6.80
C PHE A 77 -3.34 22.02 -5.93
N GLU A 78 -4.35 22.63 -6.52
CA GLU A 78 -5.32 23.50 -5.81
C GLU A 78 -6.39 22.73 -5.02
N ASP A 79 -6.39 21.39 -5.07
CA ASP A 79 -7.33 20.60 -4.27
C ASP A 79 -7.10 20.88 -2.77
N PRO A 80 -8.16 21.23 -2.01
CA PRO A 80 -8.04 21.50 -0.58
C PRO A 80 -7.38 20.37 0.22
N MET A 81 -7.49 19.12 -0.24
CA MET A 81 -6.84 17.97 0.40
C MET A 81 -5.32 17.99 0.20
N VAL A 82 -4.85 18.44 -0.97
CA VAL A 82 -3.41 18.63 -1.25
C VAL A 82 -2.82 19.71 -0.36
N ALA A 83 -3.55 20.81 -0.14
CA ALA A 83 -3.13 21.88 0.77
C ALA A 83 -2.96 21.37 2.22
N LYS A 84 -3.80 20.44 2.69
CA LYS A 84 -3.65 19.80 4.01
C LYS A 84 -2.38 18.95 4.07
N ASP A 85 -2.13 18.10 3.05
CA ASP A 85 -0.96 17.23 3.02
C ASP A 85 0.36 18.03 2.97
N THR A 86 0.39 19.19 2.29
CA THR A 86 1.58 20.04 2.19
C THR A 86 2.13 20.45 3.57
N GLY A 87 1.26 20.60 4.58
CA GLY A 87 1.66 20.91 5.96
C GLY A 87 2.06 19.68 6.79
N LEU A 88 1.88 18.46 6.28
CA LEU A 88 2.05 17.21 7.02
C LEU A 88 3.28 16.41 6.61
N VAL A 89 3.85 16.72 5.45
CA VAL A 89 4.98 15.97 4.89
C VAL A 89 6.24 16.83 4.84
N PRO A 90 7.43 16.26 5.06
CA PRO A 90 8.70 16.98 5.00
C PRO A 90 9.19 17.25 3.58
N TYR A 91 8.78 16.45 2.60
CA TYR A 91 9.09 16.66 1.19
C TYR A 91 8.20 17.73 0.57
N LYS A 92 8.57 18.24 -0.60
CA LYS A 92 7.81 19.30 -1.24
C LYS A 92 6.74 18.73 -2.16
N ILE A 93 5.51 19.26 -2.04
CA ILE A 93 4.45 19.11 -3.03
C ILE A 93 4.44 20.35 -3.89
N VAL A 94 4.50 20.17 -5.21
CA VAL A 94 4.67 21.26 -6.18
C VAL A 94 3.61 21.19 -7.28
N LYS A 95 3.25 22.36 -7.82
CA LYS A 95 2.36 22.44 -8.98
C LYS A 95 3.13 22.11 -10.25
N HIS A 96 2.64 21.15 -11.02
CA HIS A 96 3.13 20.89 -12.37
C HIS A 96 2.47 21.80 -13.40
N THR A 97 3.03 21.90 -14.63
CA THR A 97 2.54 22.76 -15.71
C THR A 97 1.11 22.44 -16.14
N ASN A 98 0.69 21.17 -16.02
CA ASN A 98 -0.69 20.74 -16.28
C ASN A 98 -1.66 21.02 -15.13
N GLY A 99 -1.19 21.59 -14.02
CA GLY A 99 -1.99 21.95 -12.84
C GLY A 99 -2.09 20.87 -11.75
N ASP A 100 -1.43 19.72 -11.92
CA ASP A 100 -1.48 18.64 -10.95
C ASP A 100 -0.54 18.82 -9.77
N ALA A 101 -0.84 18.10 -8.70
CA ALA A 101 0.04 17.94 -7.56
C ALA A 101 1.14 16.92 -7.89
N TRP A 102 2.38 17.39 -7.94
CA TRP A 102 3.58 16.58 -8.08
C TRP A 102 4.44 16.68 -6.82
N VAL A 103 5.41 15.81 -6.66
CA VAL A 103 6.38 15.86 -5.57
C VAL A 103 7.76 16.24 -6.10
N GLU A 104 8.54 16.96 -5.29
CA GLU A 104 9.93 17.29 -5.60
C GLU A 104 10.84 16.56 -4.61
N ALA A 105 11.76 15.77 -5.14
CA ALA A 105 12.79 15.08 -4.39
C ALA A 105 14.08 15.05 -5.21
N ASP A 106 15.24 15.21 -4.56
CA ASP A 106 16.55 15.26 -5.22
C ASP A 106 16.61 16.26 -6.39
N GLY A 107 15.98 17.42 -6.24
CA GLY A 107 15.93 18.46 -7.27
C GLY A 107 15.12 18.12 -8.51
N LYS A 108 14.45 16.96 -8.54
CA LYS A 108 13.60 16.51 -9.64
C LYS A 108 12.13 16.49 -9.23
N LYS A 109 11.25 16.62 -10.23
CA LYS A 109 9.80 16.54 -10.03
C LYS A 109 9.28 15.20 -10.53
N TYR A 110 8.48 14.55 -9.69
CA TYR A 110 7.88 13.25 -9.96
C TYR A 110 6.35 13.36 -9.85
N SER A 111 5.64 12.72 -10.78
CA SER A 111 4.19 12.54 -10.64
C SER A 111 3.88 11.51 -9.55
N PRO A 112 2.70 11.58 -8.91
CA PRO A 112 2.26 10.55 -7.98
C PRO A 112 2.19 9.14 -8.62
N SER A 113 1.83 9.07 -9.91
CA SER A 113 1.83 7.81 -10.66
C SER A 113 3.23 7.23 -10.82
N GLU A 114 4.25 8.06 -11.05
CA GLU A 114 5.65 7.64 -11.17
C GLU A 114 6.20 7.11 -9.83
N ILE A 115 5.95 7.81 -8.72
CA ILE A 115 6.32 7.31 -7.38
C ILE A 115 5.59 5.99 -7.06
N SER A 116 4.30 5.90 -7.39
CA SER A 116 3.53 4.66 -7.23
C SER A 116 4.08 3.52 -8.09
N ALA A 117 4.54 3.83 -9.31
CA ALA A 117 5.18 2.85 -10.19
C ALA A 117 6.45 2.25 -9.57
N PHE A 118 7.25 3.01 -8.84
CA PHE A 118 8.42 2.48 -8.14
C PHE A 118 8.03 1.46 -7.07
N THR A 119 6.94 1.70 -6.35
CA THR A 119 6.37 0.71 -5.42
C THR A 119 5.89 -0.54 -6.16
N LEU A 120 5.18 -0.38 -7.29
CA LEU A 120 4.70 -1.49 -8.11
C LEU A 120 5.86 -2.30 -8.72
N GLN A 121 6.95 -1.64 -9.14
CA GLN A 121 8.19 -2.31 -9.58
C GLN A 121 8.75 -3.19 -8.46
N LYS A 122 8.77 -2.68 -7.22
CA LYS A 122 9.22 -3.47 -6.07
C LYS A 122 8.34 -4.69 -5.81
N MET A 123 7.01 -4.56 -5.98
CA MET A 123 6.08 -5.71 -5.87
C MET A 123 6.34 -6.73 -6.98
N LYS A 124 6.56 -6.26 -8.22
CA LYS A 124 6.93 -7.09 -9.37
C LYS A 124 8.23 -7.85 -9.12
N GLU A 125 9.29 -7.15 -8.69
CA GLU A 125 10.59 -7.75 -8.34
C GLU A 125 10.45 -8.81 -7.25
N THR A 126 9.66 -8.53 -6.21
CA THR A 126 9.37 -9.48 -5.13
C THR A 126 8.71 -10.75 -5.69
N ALA A 127 7.74 -10.61 -6.58
CA ALA A 127 7.07 -11.73 -7.22
C ALA A 127 8.01 -12.50 -8.16
N GLU A 128 8.82 -11.81 -8.97
CA GLU A 128 9.80 -12.42 -9.88
C GLU A 128 10.88 -13.20 -9.11
N ALA A 129 11.36 -12.66 -8.00
CA ALA A 129 12.34 -13.34 -7.13
C ALA A 129 11.77 -14.62 -6.53
N TYR A 130 10.50 -14.58 -6.12
CA TYR A 130 9.80 -15.74 -5.56
C TYR A 130 9.53 -16.82 -6.63
N LEU A 131 9.08 -16.40 -7.82
CA LEU A 131 8.69 -17.32 -8.90
C LEU A 131 9.86 -17.85 -9.72
N GLY A 132 11.00 -17.16 -9.72
CA GLY A 132 12.13 -17.46 -10.61
C GLY A 132 11.86 -17.18 -12.10
N GLU A 133 10.78 -16.45 -12.40
CA GLU A 133 10.39 -16.08 -13.78
C GLU A 133 9.89 -14.64 -13.86
N LYS A 134 9.88 -14.05 -15.06
CA LYS A 134 9.40 -12.69 -15.28
C LYS A 134 7.88 -12.61 -15.14
N VAL A 135 7.43 -11.53 -14.51
CA VAL A 135 6.01 -11.18 -14.33
C VAL A 135 5.70 -9.95 -15.18
N THR A 136 4.69 -10.08 -16.03
CA THR A 136 4.28 -9.00 -16.94
C THR A 136 2.84 -8.55 -16.75
N GLN A 137 2.03 -9.27 -15.96
CA GLN A 137 0.59 -9.01 -15.81
C GLN A 137 0.20 -8.90 -14.35
N ALA A 138 -0.68 -7.96 -14.06
CA ALA A 138 -1.17 -7.75 -12.71
C ALA A 138 -2.66 -7.34 -12.66
N VAL A 139 -3.29 -7.64 -11.53
CA VAL A 139 -4.51 -6.98 -11.04
C VAL A 139 -4.09 -6.06 -9.92
N ILE A 140 -4.47 -4.79 -9.99
CA ILE A 140 -4.09 -3.77 -9.00
C ILE A 140 -5.34 -3.23 -8.32
N THR A 141 -5.28 -3.00 -7.01
CA THR A 141 -6.42 -2.51 -6.25
C THR A 141 -6.42 -1.01 -6.08
N VAL A 142 -7.62 -0.45 -5.92
CA VAL A 142 -7.86 0.96 -5.59
C VAL A 142 -8.96 1.06 -4.55
N PRO A 143 -9.00 2.12 -3.74
CA PRO A 143 -10.15 2.42 -2.90
C PRO A 143 -11.45 2.47 -3.71
N ALA A 144 -12.54 1.96 -3.16
CA ALA A 144 -13.82 1.90 -3.89
C ALA A 144 -14.33 3.29 -4.26
N TYR A 145 -14.06 4.28 -3.41
CA TYR A 145 -14.49 5.68 -3.59
C TYR A 145 -13.52 6.53 -4.43
N PHE A 146 -12.52 5.92 -5.08
CA PHE A 146 -11.67 6.60 -6.06
C PHE A 146 -12.49 7.02 -7.27
N ASN A 147 -12.29 8.27 -7.71
CA ASN A 147 -12.85 8.76 -8.96
C ASN A 147 -12.09 8.20 -10.19
N ASP A 148 -12.62 8.46 -11.37
CA ASP A 148 -12.04 7.97 -12.63
C ASP A 148 -10.59 8.42 -12.83
N SER A 149 -10.26 9.70 -12.53
CA SER A 149 -8.90 10.23 -12.64
C SER A 149 -7.90 9.47 -11.78
N GLN A 150 -8.29 9.10 -10.55
CA GLN A 150 -7.44 8.35 -9.62
C GLN A 150 -7.26 6.90 -10.07
N ARG A 151 -8.30 6.29 -10.65
CA ARG A 151 -8.27 4.92 -11.22
C ARG A 151 -7.35 4.85 -12.43
N GLN A 152 -7.50 5.81 -13.36
CA GLN A 152 -6.64 5.91 -14.54
C GLN A 152 -5.18 6.15 -14.15
N ALA A 153 -4.91 7.08 -13.22
CA ALA A 153 -3.55 7.34 -12.74
C ALA A 153 -2.89 6.11 -12.07
N THR A 154 -3.68 5.27 -11.39
CA THR A 154 -3.19 4.00 -10.83
C THR A 154 -2.90 2.98 -11.93
N LYS A 155 -3.73 2.92 -12.98
CA LYS A 155 -3.49 2.06 -14.15
C LYS A 155 -2.22 2.47 -14.89
N ASP A 156 -2.00 3.79 -15.05
CA ASP A 156 -0.80 4.36 -15.66
C ASP A 156 0.45 4.02 -14.83
N ALA A 157 0.37 4.09 -13.50
CA ALA A 157 1.45 3.65 -12.62
C ALA A 157 1.84 2.18 -12.85
N GLY A 158 0.85 1.30 -13.05
CA GLY A 158 1.10 -0.10 -13.43
C GLY A 158 1.83 -0.23 -14.77
N LYS A 159 1.42 0.54 -15.77
CA LYS A 159 2.06 0.58 -17.09
C LYS A 159 3.50 1.08 -16.98
N ILE A 160 3.77 2.15 -16.23
CA ILE A 160 5.12 2.68 -15.97
C ILE A 160 6.00 1.64 -15.26
N ALA A 161 5.42 0.83 -14.37
CA ALA A 161 6.12 -0.28 -13.70
C ALA A 161 6.43 -1.47 -14.63
N GLY A 162 6.04 -1.40 -15.91
CA GLY A 162 6.21 -2.49 -16.88
C GLY A 162 5.25 -3.66 -16.63
N LEU A 163 4.03 -3.35 -16.16
CA LEU A 163 2.95 -4.31 -15.93
C LEU A 163 1.78 -4.02 -16.88
N GLU A 164 1.30 -5.05 -17.57
CA GLU A 164 -0.01 -5.03 -18.19
C GLU A 164 -1.06 -5.16 -17.08
N VAL A 165 -1.79 -4.08 -16.82
CA VAL A 165 -2.86 -4.07 -15.81
C VAL A 165 -4.12 -4.67 -16.44
N LEU A 166 -4.38 -5.94 -16.13
CA LEU A 166 -5.53 -6.67 -16.65
C LEU A 166 -6.84 -6.12 -16.07
N ARG A 167 -6.81 -5.72 -14.81
CA ARG A 167 -7.96 -5.12 -14.14
C ARG A 167 -7.54 -4.22 -12.98
N ILE A 168 -8.27 -3.11 -12.83
CA ILE A 168 -8.34 -2.35 -11.58
C ILE A 168 -9.55 -2.87 -10.82
N ILE A 169 -9.39 -3.25 -9.55
CA ILE A 169 -10.45 -3.77 -8.68
C ILE A 169 -10.53 -2.95 -7.40
N ASN A 170 -11.73 -2.77 -6.88
CA ASN A 170 -11.92 -2.07 -5.61
C ASN A 170 -11.41 -2.90 -4.42
N GLU A 171 -10.73 -2.27 -3.48
CA GLU A 171 -10.15 -2.91 -2.29
C GLU A 171 -11.21 -3.71 -1.49
N PRO A 172 -12.37 -3.15 -1.11
CA PRO A 172 -13.38 -3.92 -0.39
C PRO A 172 -13.98 -5.06 -1.22
N THR A 173 -14.04 -4.89 -2.54
CA THR A 173 -14.53 -5.94 -3.44
C THR A 173 -13.53 -7.11 -3.53
N ALA A 174 -12.23 -6.80 -3.60
CA ALA A 174 -11.18 -7.80 -3.52
C ALA A 174 -11.21 -8.56 -2.19
N ALA A 175 -11.38 -7.84 -1.08
CA ALA A 175 -11.49 -8.45 0.25
C ALA A 175 -12.71 -9.38 0.36
N ALA A 176 -13.87 -8.96 -0.20
CA ALA A 176 -15.07 -9.79 -0.24
C ALA A 176 -14.85 -11.07 -1.06
N LEU A 177 -14.13 -10.97 -2.18
CA LEU A 177 -13.79 -12.10 -3.02
C LEU A 177 -12.94 -13.13 -2.27
N ALA A 178 -11.91 -12.68 -1.55
CA ALA A 178 -11.08 -13.56 -0.71
C ALA A 178 -11.91 -14.21 0.40
N TYR A 179 -12.69 -13.42 1.12
CA TYR A 179 -13.57 -13.90 2.19
C TYR A 179 -14.59 -14.93 1.69
N GLY A 180 -15.32 -14.63 0.62
CA GLY A 180 -16.40 -15.48 0.11
C GLY A 180 -15.91 -16.82 -0.44
N LEU A 181 -14.75 -16.85 -1.10
CA LEU A 181 -14.13 -18.09 -1.57
C LEU A 181 -13.67 -18.97 -0.41
N GLU A 182 -13.15 -18.39 0.66
CA GLU A 182 -12.76 -19.15 1.85
C GLU A 182 -13.96 -19.76 2.55
N LYS A 183 -15.04 -19.01 2.72
CA LYS A 183 -16.20 -19.42 3.54
C LYS A 183 -17.27 -20.17 2.75
N LYS A 184 -17.32 -20.04 1.41
CA LYS A 184 -18.39 -20.61 0.54
C LYS A 184 -19.81 -20.28 1.05
N LYS A 185 -19.99 -19.06 1.58
CA LYS A 185 -21.24 -18.60 2.17
C LYS A 185 -22.04 -17.78 1.17
N THR A 186 -23.35 -17.89 1.27
CA THR A 186 -24.32 -16.94 0.69
C THR A 186 -24.74 -15.96 1.77
N GLY A 187 -25.00 -14.70 1.41
CA GLY A 187 -25.48 -13.69 2.35
C GLY A 187 -25.06 -12.29 1.99
N THR A 188 -25.51 -11.35 2.80
CA THR A 188 -25.19 -9.92 2.66
C THR A 188 -24.06 -9.55 3.63
N ILE A 189 -22.97 -9.02 3.12
CA ILE A 189 -21.82 -8.60 3.93
C ILE A 189 -21.58 -7.10 3.81
N ALA A 190 -21.05 -6.51 4.86
CA ALA A 190 -20.44 -5.19 4.81
C ALA A 190 -18.92 -5.35 4.93
N VAL A 191 -18.17 -4.78 4.00
CA VAL A 191 -16.73 -4.65 4.10
C VAL A 191 -16.42 -3.24 4.58
N TYR A 192 -15.78 -3.15 5.74
CA TYR A 192 -15.35 -1.91 6.37
C TYR A 192 -13.83 -1.83 6.27
N ASP A 193 -13.35 -0.99 5.36
CA ASP A 193 -11.93 -0.85 5.05
C ASP A 193 -11.40 0.50 5.55
N LEU A 194 -10.61 0.48 6.63
CA LEU A 194 -9.91 1.65 7.16
C LEU A 194 -8.41 1.42 7.07
N GLY A 195 -7.85 1.95 6.00
CA GLY A 195 -6.43 1.85 5.68
C GLY A 195 -5.57 2.99 6.24
N GLY A 196 -4.40 3.18 5.63
CA GLY A 196 -3.48 4.26 6.01
C GLY A 196 -3.93 5.64 5.57
N GLY A 197 -4.68 5.76 4.47
CA GLY A 197 -5.04 7.05 3.86
C GLY A 197 -6.50 7.24 3.53
N THR A 198 -7.26 6.16 3.38
CA THR A 198 -8.65 6.16 2.93
C THR A 198 -9.52 5.30 3.84
N PHE A 199 -10.80 5.62 3.86
CA PHE A 199 -11.86 4.83 4.43
C PHE A 199 -12.88 4.48 3.36
N ASP A 200 -13.20 3.19 3.22
CA ASP A 200 -14.24 2.70 2.32
C ASP A 200 -15.17 1.73 3.05
N VAL A 201 -16.44 1.78 2.69
CA VAL A 201 -17.44 0.81 3.12
C VAL A 201 -18.23 0.36 1.91
N SER A 202 -18.33 -0.96 1.71
CA SER A 202 -19.12 -1.55 0.64
C SER A 202 -20.07 -2.59 1.18
N VAL A 203 -21.30 -2.58 0.66
CA VAL A 203 -22.32 -3.59 0.95
C VAL A 203 -22.41 -4.51 -0.27
N LEU A 204 -22.24 -5.79 -0.05
CA LEU A 204 -22.21 -6.81 -1.10
C LEU A 204 -23.19 -7.94 -0.78
N GLU A 205 -23.78 -8.49 -1.82
CA GLU A 205 -24.50 -9.76 -1.79
C GLU A 205 -23.63 -10.85 -2.42
N ILE A 206 -23.47 -11.96 -1.71
CA ILE A 206 -22.72 -13.13 -2.16
C ILE A 206 -23.70 -14.28 -2.32
N GLY A 207 -23.72 -14.90 -3.48
CA GLY A 207 -24.58 -16.06 -3.74
C GLY A 207 -24.11 -16.85 -4.96
N ASP A 208 -24.01 -18.17 -4.84
CA ASP A 208 -23.70 -19.11 -5.95
C ASP A 208 -22.50 -18.71 -6.81
N GLY A 209 -21.43 -18.19 -6.16
CA GLY A 209 -20.23 -17.72 -6.85
C GLY A 209 -20.35 -16.30 -7.45
N VAL A 210 -21.50 -15.64 -7.31
CA VAL A 210 -21.69 -14.24 -7.72
C VAL A 210 -21.41 -13.32 -6.53
N PHE A 211 -20.59 -12.31 -6.77
CA PHE A 211 -20.26 -11.23 -5.84
C PHE A 211 -20.82 -9.94 -6.41
N GLU A 212 -21.92 -9.47 -5.90
CA GLU A 212 -22.60 -8.27 -6.38
C GLU A 212 -22.46 -7.14 -5.35
N VAL A 213 -21.78 -6.05 -5.74
CA VAL A 213 -21.74 -4.82 -4.94
C VAL A 213 -23.09 -4.12 -5.07
N LYS A 214 -23.77 -3.89 -3.96
CA LYS A 214 -25.04 -3.16 -3.91
C LYS A 214 -24.82 -1.67 -3.78
N SER A 215 -23.87 -1.29 -2.96
CA SER A 215 -23.50 0.11 -2.74
C SER A 215 -22.07 0.23 -2.22
N THR A 216 -21.48 1.40 -2.44
CA THR A 216 -20.21 1.78 -1.83
C THR A 216 -20.23 3.25 -1.43
N ASN A 217 -19.54 3.57 -0.36
CA ASN A 217 -19.32 4.95 0.10
C ASN A 217 -17.98 5.03 0.81
N GLY A 218 -17.48 6.24 1.10
CA GLY A 218 -16.20 6.37 1.77
C GLY A 218 -15.72 7.80 1.95
N ASP A 219 -14.50 7.92 2.46
CA ASP A 219 -13.77 9.17 2.64
C ASP A 219 -12.33 8.96 2.12
N THR A 220 -11.99 9.60 1.01
CA THR A 220 -10.67 9.48 0.38
C THR A 220 -9.56 10.23 1.12
N PHE A 221 -9.87 10.81 2.28
CA PHE A 221 -8.93 11.52 3.15
C PHE A 221 -9.20 11.22 4.63
N LEU A 222 -9.31 9.93 4.96
CA LEU A 222 -9.47 9.44 6.33
C LEU A 222 -8.74 8.11 6.48
N GLY A 223 -7.67 8.08 7.25
CA GLY A 223 -6.88 6.86 7.47
C GLY A 223 -5.81 7.04 8.53
N GLY A 224 -4.97 6.04 8.71
CA GLY A 224 -3.94 5.97 9.75
C GLY A 224 -3.01 7.16 9.83
N GLU A 225 -2.72 7.82 8.69
CA GLU A 225 -1.94 9.05 8.64
C GLU A 225 -2.60 10.21 9.42
N ASP A 226 -3.93 10.28 9.42
CA ASP A 226 -4.67 11.30 10.18
C ASP A 226 -4.64 11.00 11.68
N PHE A 227 -4.70 9.71 12.05
CA PHE A 227 -4.53 9.28 13.43
C PHE A 227 -3.12 9.57 13.96
N ASP A 228 -2.10 9.33 13.14
CA ASP A 228 -0.71 9.68 13.49
C ASP A 228 -0.56 11.19 13.71
N LYS A 229 -1.21 12.00 12.87
CA LYS A 229 -1.21 13.46 13.01
C LYS A 229 -1.74 13.91 14.35
N GLU A 230 -2.85 13.35 14.83
CA GLU A 230 -3.40 13.71 16.15
C GLU A 230 -2.41 13.40 17.28
N ILE A 231 -1.66 12.28 17.17
CA ILE A 231 -0.62 11.94 18.13
C ILE A 231 0.57 12.91 18.01
N ILE A 232 1.02 13.22 16.78
CA ILE A 232 2.11 14.18 16.54
C ILE A 232 1.77 15.54 17.15
N ASP A 233 0.56 16.03 16.88
CA ASP A 233 0.10 17.33 17.38
C ASP A 233 0.04 17.34 18.91
N TYR A 234 -0.41 16.27 19.52
CA TYR A 234 -0.42 16.11 20.97
C TYR A 234 1.00 16.12 21.55
N LEU A 235 1.91 15.31 21.01
CA LEU A 235 3.30 15.23 21.48
C LEU A 235 4.03 16.58 21.32
N ALA A 236 3.85 17.23 20.17
CA ALA A 236 4.44 18.54 19.91
C ALA A 236 3.89 19.64 20.83
N ALA A 237 2.59 19.60 21.12
CA ALA A 237 1.96 20.55 22.05
C ALA A 237 2.45 20.36 23.51
N GLU A 238 2.56 19.12 23.98
CA GLU A 238 3.10 18.84 25.31
C GLU A 238 4.57 19.26 25.41
N PHE A 239 5.41 18.94 24.41
CA PHE A 239 6.80 19.37 24.38
C PHE A 239 6.94 20.90 24.36
N LYS A 240 6.09 21.59 23.58
CA LYS A 240 6.07 23.05 23.52
C LYS A 240 5.71 23.70 24.86
N LYS A 241 4.79 23.09 25.64
CA LYS A 241 4.45 23.57 27.00
C LYS A 241 5.65 23.48 27.94
N GLU A 242 6.45 22.41 27.85
CA GLU A 242 7.57 22.18 28.76
C GLU A 242 8.83 22.90 28.33
N GLN A 243 9.14 22.93 27.03
CA GLN A 243 10.42 23.39 26.48
C GLN A 243 10.33 24.69 25.66
N GLY A 244 9.12 25.19 25.37
CA GLY A 244 8.90 26.40 24.56
C GLY A 244 9.15 26.24 23.06
N ILE A 245 9.50 25.06 22.58
CA ILE A 245 9.91 24.76 21.19
C ILE A 245 8.82 23.97 20.49
N ASP A 246 8.43 24.38 19.28
CA ASP A 246 7.52 23.62 18.41
C ASP A 246 8.32 22.71 17.49
N LEU A 247 8.33 21.42 17.81
CA LEU A 247 9.08 20.39 17.06
C LEU A 247 8.62 20.23 15.59
N ARG A 248 7.42 20.69 15.25
CA ARG A 248 6.87 20.58 13.87
C ARG A 248 7.55 21.53 12.89
N GLN A 249 8.31 22.52 13.38
CA GLN A 249 9.08 23.44 12.56
C GLN A 249 10.42 22.84 12.09
N ASP A 250 10.90 21.78 12.73
CA ASP A 250 12.10 21.04 12.37
C ASP A 250 11.71 19.74 11.63
N LYS A 251 12.12 19.61 10.38
CA LYS A 251 11.78 18.46 9.52
C LYS A 251 12.31 17.14 10.06
N LEU A 252 13.50 17.15 10.68
CA LEU A 252 14.07 15.94 11.29
C LEU A 252 13.30 15.54 12.54
N ALA A 253 12.96 16.51 13.39
CA ALA A 253 12.15 16.28 14.57
C ALA A 253 10.73 15.80 14.18
N LEU A 254 10.12 16.41 13.16
CA LEU A 254 8.81 16.02 12.64
C LEU A 254 8.80 14.57 12.15
N GLN A 255 9.82 14.16 11.39
CA GLN A 255 9.93 12.78 10.91
C GLN A 255 10.09 11.78 12.07
N ARG A 256 10.90 12.11 13.07
CA ARG A 256 11.06 11.28 14.27
C ARG A 256 9.77 11.20 15.10
N LEU A 257 9.01 12.31 15.19
CA LEU A 257 7.68 12.31 15.81
C LEU A 257 6.72 11.41 15.05
N LYS A 258 6.74 11.45 13.71
CA LYS A 258 5.88 10.60 12.87
C LYS A 258 6.14 9.12 13.13
N GLU A 259 7.38 8.68 13.09
CA GLU A 259 7.73 7.29 13.36
C GLU A 259 7.35 6.84 14.78
N ALA A 260 7.55 7.71 15.76
CA ALA A 260 7.18 7.44 17.13
C ALA A 260 5.65 7.39 17.34
N ALA A 261 4.91 8.26 16.64
CA ALA A 261 3.45 8.28 16.66
C ALA A 261 2.86 7.00 16.04
N GLU A 262 3.33 6.61 14.85
CA GLU A 262 2.94 5.35 14.19
C GLU A 262 3.20 4.16 15.10
N LYS A 263 4.41 4.07 15.68
CA LYS A 263 4.79 3.01 16.60
C LYS A 263 3.88 2.98 17.84
N ALA A 264 3.67 4.12 18.47
CA ALA A 264 2.81 4.22 19.66
C ALA A 264 1.36 3.82 19.35
N LYS A 265 0.82 4.23 18.19
CA LYS A 265 -0.52 3.83 17.71
C LYS A 265 -0.62 2.31 17.58
N ILE A 266 0.37 1.67 16.99
CA ILE A 266 0.42 0.20 16.79
C ILE A 266 0.50 -0.50 18.16
N GLU A 267 1.40 -0.06 19.05
CA GLU A 267 1.56 -0.66 20.38
C GLU A 267 0.29 -0.55 21.23
N LEU A 268 -0.41 0.61 21.16
CA LEU A 268 -1.64 0.84 21.90
C LEU A 268 -2.86 0.05 21.37
N SER A 269 -2.74 -0.63 20.23
CA SER A 269 -3.76 -1.59 19.79
C SER A 269 -3.78 -2.85 20.66
N SER A 270 -2.65 -3.21 21.26
CA SER A 270 -2.51 -4.37 22.17
C SER A 270 -2.25 -3.98 23.64
N ALA A 271 -1.43 -2.94 23.88
CA ALA A 271 -1.10 -2.45 25.21
C ALA A 271 -2.07 -1.35 25.67
N THR A 272 -2.21 -1.15 27.00
CA THR A 272 -3.01 -0.08 27.57
C THR A 272 -2.25 1.24 27.69
N GLN A 273 -0.93 1.20 27.64
CA GLN A 273 -0.04 2.37 27.67
C GLN A 273 1.27 2.06 26.95
N THR A 274 1.91 3.09 26.44
CA THR A 274 3.27 3.06 25.88
C THR A 274 4.04 4.31 26.27
N GLU A 275 5.35 4.30 26.11
CA GLU A 275 6.22 5.46 26.32
C GLU A 275 6.83 5.90 25.01
N VAL A 276 6.58 7.15 24.62
CA VAL A 276 7.25 7.81 23.50
C VAL A 276 8.52 8.46 24.03
N ASN A 277 9.67 7.88 23.72
CA ASN A 277 10.97 8.37 24.16
C ASN A 277 11.85 8.70 22.94
N LEU A 278 12.12 10.00 22.75
CA LEU A 278 12.93 10.53 21.66
C LEU A 278 14.06 11.37 22.24
N PRO A 279 15.21 10.72 22.57
CA PRO A 279 16.38 11.43 23.06
C PRO A 279 16.97 12.32 21.95
N PHE A 280 17.51 13.48 22.34
CA PHE A 280 18.14 14.44 21.42
C PHE A 280 17.22 14.82 20.25
N ILE A 281 15.94 15.10 20.55
CA ILE A 281 14.95 15.44 19.51
C ILE A 281 15.23 16.81 18.88
N THR A 282 15.75 17.75 19.68
CA THR A 282 16.19 19.08 19.26
C THR A 282 17.21 19.64 20.26
N ALA A 283 17.72 20.83 20.01
CA ALA A 283 18.63 21.55 20.91
C ALA A 283 18.35 23.06 20.86
N ASP A 284 18.63 23.76 21.97
CA ASP A 284 18.65 25.20 22.07
C ASP A 284 19.94 25.69 22.75
N ALA A 285 20.01 26.99 23.10
CA ALA A 285 21.18 27.57 23.76
C ALA A 285 21.49 26.92 25.14
N SER A 286 20.54 26.26 25.77
CA SER A 286 20.71 25.53 27.04
C SER A 286 21.17 24.08 26.85
N GLY A 287 21.30 23.61 25.62
CA GLY A 287 21.76 22.25 25.28
C GLY A 287 20.69 21.37 24.63
N PRO A 288 20.97 20.05 24.53
CA PRO A 288 20.08 19.10 23.91
C PRO A 288 18.78 18.92 24.72
N LYS A 289 17.68 18.71 24.01
CA LYS A 289 16.34 18.46 24.56
C LYS A 289 15.87 17.06 24.20
N HIS A 290 15.10 16.48 25.10
CA HIS A 290 14.59 15.11 25.00
C HIS A 290 13.07 15.14 25.17
N LEU A 291 12.36 14.30 24.42
CA LEU A 291 10.94 14.08 24.60
C LEU A 291 10.74 12.70 25.25
N ALA A 292 10.05 12.66 26.38
CA ALA A 292 9.66 11.42 27.06
C ALA A 292 8.24 11.59 27.59
N ILE A 293 7.28 11.00 26.89
CA ILE A 293 5.84 11.14 27.20
C ILE A 293 5.21 9.76 27.28
N LYS A 294 4.47 9.50 28.38
CA LYS A 294 3.61 8.33 28.49
C LYS A 294 2.29 8.59 27.79
N LEU A 295 1.93 7.73 26.86
CA LEU A 295 0.66 7.78 26.15
C LEU A 295 -0.17 6.55 26.52
N THR A 296 -1.40 6.77 26.99
CA THR A 296 -2.36 5.70 27.29
C THR A 296 -3.29 5.47 26.11
N ARG A 297 -3.84 4.24 25.98
CA ARG A 297 -4.89 3.93 25.00
C ARG A 297 -6.09 4.87 25.16
N ALA A 298 -6.55 5.12 26.39
CA ALA A 298 -7.66 6.01 26.64
C ALA A 298 -7.40 7.44 26.13
N LYS A 299 -6.15 7.94 26.28
CA LYS A 299 -5.77 9.26 25.74
C LYS A 299 -5.76 9.24 24.20
N LEU A 300 -5.21 8.20 23.60
CA LEU A 300 -5.25 8.03 22.14
C LEU A 300 -6.68 8.01 21.62
N GLU A 301 -7.55 7.19 22.21
CA GLU A 301 -8.95 7.08 21.82
C GLU A 301 -9.70 8.41 21.93
N ALA A 302 -9.41 9.20 22.96
CA ALA A 302 -9.96 10.54 23.11
C ALA A 302 -9.46 11.53 22.03
N LEU A 303 -8.18 11.43 21.63
CA LEU A 303 -7.61 12.28 20.57
C LEU A 303 -8.24 11.99 19.21
N VAL A 304 -8.53 10.72 18.90
CA VAL A 304 -8.96 10.27 17.57
C VAL A 304 -10.45 9.97 17.47
N ASP A 305 -11.24 10.20 18.52
CA ASP A 305 -12.68 9.91 18.52
C ASP A 305 -13.41 10.58 17.36
N GLY A 306 -13.10 11.85 17.06
CA GLY A 306 -13.66 12.57 15.92
C GLY A 306 -13.38 11.91 14.58
N LEU A 307 -12.19 11.32 14.39
CA LEU A 307 -11.83 10.59 13.17
C LEU A 307 -12.61 9.27 13.06
N VAL A 308 -12.75 8.55 14.15
CA VAL A 308 -13.53 7.30 14.18
C VAL A 308 -15.01 7.59 13.89
N GLN A 309 -15.59 8.64 14.47
CA GLN A 309 -16.99 9.02 14.22
C GLN A 309 -17.24 9.43 12.76
N ARG A 310 -16.24 9.97 12.04
CA ARG A 310 -16.37 10.28 10.61
C ARG A 310 -16.69 9.06 9.75
N THR A 311 -16.35 7.86 10.17
CA THR A 311 -16.65 6.61 9.43
C THR A 311 -18.12 6.24 9.47
N VAL A 312 -18.88 6.69 10.47
CA VAL A 312 -20.29 6.32 10.69
C VAL A 312 -21.19 6.87 9.58
N GLY A 313 -20.97 8.13 9.15
CA GLY A 313 -21.76 8.76 8.09
C GLY A 313 -21.74 7.95 6.77
N PRO A 314 -20.56 7.63 6.21
CA PRO A 314 -20.45 6.76 5.04
C PRO A 314 -21.11 5.39 5.21
N CYS A 315 -21.00 4.76 6.40
CA CYS A 315 -21.71 3.49 6.68
C CYS A 315 -23.23 3.64 6.58
N GLN A 316 -23.78 4.71 7.15
CA GLN A 316 -25.22 5.00 7.05
C GLN A 316 -25.65 5.24 5.59
N ALA A 317 -24.84 5.98 4.82
CA ALA A 317 -25.10 6.26 3.42
C ALA A 317 -25.08 4.98 2.57
N ALA A 318 -24.07 4.13 2.74
CA ALA A 318 -23.97 2.87 2.02
C ALA A 318 -25.15 1.94 2.30
N LEU A 319 -25.55 1.78 3.56
CA LEU A 319 -26.71 0.98 3.92
C LEU A 319 -28.02 1.54 3.34
N LYS A 320 -28.20 2.87 3.40
CA LYS A 320 -29.35 3.54 2.80
C LYS A 320 -29.43 3.30 1.29
N ASP A 321 -28.31 3.42 0.60
CA ASP A 321 -28.22 3.22 -0.85
C ASP A 321 -28.47 1.75 -1.25
N ALA A 322 -28.05 0.82 -0.41
CA ALA A 322 -28.37 -0.61 -0.56
C ALA A 322 -29.81 -0.97 -0.20
N GLY A 323 -30.57 -0.06 0.42
CA GLY A 323 -31.93 -0.30 0.92
C GLY A 323 -31.98 -1.22 2.14
N LEU A 324 -30.91 -1.28 2.93
CA LEU A 324 -30.72 -2.21 4.04
C LEU A 324 -30.56 -1.48 5.39
N LYS A 325 -30.91 -2.20 6.46
CA LYS A 325 -30.62 -1.79 7.84
C LYS A 325 -29.37 -2.50 8.36
N PRO A 326 -28.68 -1.96 9.38
CA PRO A 326 -27.53 -2.62 9.98
C PRO A 326 -27.79 -4.07 10.42
N SER A 327 -29.01 -4.38 10.88
CA SER A 327 -29.41 -5.71 11.33
C SER A 327 -29.53 -6.74 10.20
N GLU A 328 -29.70 -6.30 8.95
CA GLU A 328 -29.84 -7.14 7.75
C GLU A 328 -28.50 -7.51 7.13
N ILE A 329 -27.40 -6.97 7.62
CA ILE A 329 -26.06 -7.39 7.26
C ILE A 329 -25.74 -8.68 8.01
N ASP A 330 -25.39 -9.75 7.30
CA ASP A 330 -25.08 -11.04 7.92
C ASP A 330 -23.72 -11.01 8.60
N GLU A 331 -22.69 -10.49 7.94
CA GLU A 331 -21.34 -10.37 8.49
C GLU A 331 -20.69 -9.04 8.13
N VAL A 332 -19.79 -8.57 9.01
CA VAL A 332 -18.97 -7.38 8.78
C VAL A 332 -17.51 -7.82 8.70
N VAL A 333 -16.86 -7.58 7.57
CA VAL A 333 -15.47 -7.92 7.31
C VAL A 333 -14.61 -6.67 7.51
N LEU A 334 -13.63 -6.76 8.39
CA LEU A 334 -12.69 -5.67 8.66
C LEU A 334 -11.45 -5.79 7.78
N VAL A 335 -11.12 -4.70 7.12
CA VAL A 335 -10.00 -4.55 6.19
C VAL A 335 -9.20 -3.29 6.54
N GLY A 336 -7.91 -3.30 6.23
CA GLY A 336 -7.00 -2.20 6.52
C GLY A 336 -6.44 -2.22 7.95
N GLY A 337 -5.19 -1.82 8.09
CA GLY A 337 -4.45 -1.91 9.36
C GLY A 337 -5.07 -1.16 10.53
N MET A 338 -5.81 -0.07 10.25
CA MET A 338 -6.48 0.72 11.30
C MET A 338 -7.66 0.00 11.95
N THR A 339 -8.22 -1.03 11.32
CA THR A 339 -9.27 -1.85 11.93
C THR A 339 -8.77 -2.75 13.07
N ARG A 340 -7.46 -2.78 13.32
CA ARG A 340 -6.88 -3.42 14.51
C ARG A 340 -7.07 -2.59 15.79
N MET A 341 -7.40 -1.31 15.65
CA MET A 341 -7.59 -0.41 16.79
C MET A 341 -8.87 -0.77 17.57
N PRO A 342 -8.80 -0.99 18.90
CA PRO A 342 -9.95 -1.40 19.70
C PRO A 342 -11.15 -0.47 19.58
N LYS A 343 -10.94 0.84 19.54
CA LYS A 343 -12.00 1.84 19.39
C LYS A 343 -12.74 1.70 18.05
N VAL A 344 -12.03 1.40 16.97
CA VAL A 344 -12.64 1.15 15.64
C VAL A 344 -13.52 -0.10 15.70
N ILE A 345 -12.99 -1.21 16.25
CA ILE A 345 -13.74 -2.48 16.40
C ILE A 345 -15.02 -2.25 17.20
N GLU A 346 -14.91 -1.51 18.31
CA GLU A 346 -16.07 -1.20 19.18
C GLU A 346 -17.12 -0.37 18.44
N THR A 347 -16.70 0.66 17.70
CA THR A 347 -17.60 1.51 16.92
C THR A 347 -18.33 0.71 15.84
N VAL A 348 -17.63 -0.15 15.11
CA VAL A 348 -18.23 -1.04 14.11
C VAL A 348 -19.22 -2.00 14.76
N LYS A 349 -18.86 -2.61 15.89
CA LYS A 349 -19.75 -3.49 16.65
C LYS A 349 -21.01 -2.77 17.10
N GLN A 350 -20.89 -1.56 17.63
CA GLN A 350 -22.03 -0.75 18.06
C GLN A 350 -22.94 -0.37 16.89
N PHE A 351 -22.35 0.02 15.76
CA PHE A 351 -23.09 0.44 14.58
C PHE A 351 -23.86 -0.71 13.91
N PHE A 352 -23.23 -1.85 13.69
CA PHE A 352 -23.85 -3.01 13.04
C PHE A 352 -24.58 -3.95 14.01
N GLY A 353 -24.42 -3.78 15.33
CA GLY A 353 -25.05 -4.60 16.35
C GLY A 353 -24.51 -6.04 16.44
N LYS A 354 -23.31 -6.29 15.90
CA LYS A 354 -22.68 -7.63 15.86
C LYS A 354 -21.16 -7.55 15.90
N GLU A 355 -20.52 -8.64 16.32
CA GLU A 355 -19.06 -8.76 16.27
C GLU A 355 -18.58 -8.82 14.83
N PRO A 356 -17.59 -8.01 14.45
CA PRO A 356 -16.95 -8.12 13.15
C PRO A 356 -16.23 -9.46 12.98
N HIS A 357 -16.17 -9.93 11.74
CA HIS A 357 -15.42 -11.13 11.38
C HIS A 357 -13.91 -10.93 11.60
N LYS A 358 -13.27 -11.89 12.28
CA LYS A 358 -11.83 -11.84 12.63
C LYS A 358 -10.98 -12.90 11.89
N GLY A 359 -11.57 -13.62 10.95
CA GLY A 359 -10.91 -14.75 10.29
C GLY A 359 -9.98 -14.39 9.14
N VAL A 360 -9.94 -13.13 8.69
CA VAL A 360 -9.05 -12.67 7.62
C VAL A 360 -7.97 -11.75 8.16
N ASN A 361 -6.77 -11.79 7.56
CA ASN A 361 -5.74 -10.81 7.85
C ASN A 361 -6.05 -9.51 7.13
N PRO A 362 -6.36 -8.41 7.84
CA PRO A 362 -6.77 -7.15 7.22
C PRO A 362 -5.69 -6.47 6.36
N ASP A 363 -4.42 -6.86 6.50
CA ASP A 363 -3.29 -6.32 5.74
C ASP A 363 -3.00 -7.12 4.45
N GLU A 364 -3.60 -8.32 4.29
CA GLU A 364 -3.28 -9.26 3.20
C GLU A 364 -4.51 -9.61 2.35
N VAL A 365 -5.70 -9.52 2.92
CA VAL A 365 -6.96 -10.00 2.29
C VAL A 365 -7.23 -9.34 0.95
N VAL A 366 -6.86 -8.08 0.77
CA VAL A 366 -7.04 -7.32 -0.46
C VAL A 366 -6.14 -7.86 -1.57
N ALA A 367 -4.85 -8.09 -1.29
CA ALA A 367 -3.92 -8.68 -2.26
C ALA A 367 -4.33 -10.11 -2.64
N ILE A 368 -4.81 -10.89 -1.67
CA ILE A 368 -5.36 -12.24 -1.90
C ILE A 368 -6.53 -12.17 -2.88
N GLY A 369 -7.48 -11.26 -2.67
CA GLY A 369 -8.63 -11.07 -3.56
C GLY A 369 -8.22 -10.62 -4.96
N ALA A 370 -7.23 -9.73 -5.07
CA ALA A 370 -6.66 -9.32 -6.35
C ALA A 370 -6.01 -10.49 -7.10
N ALA A 371 -5.30 -11.38 -6.40
CA ALA A 371 -4.72 -12.59 -6.99
C ALA A 371 -5.81 -13.56 -7.47
N ILE A 372 -6.87 -13.75 -6.69
CA ILE A 372 -8.03 -14.56 -7.08
C ILE A 372 -8.67 -14.00 -8.36
N GLN A 373 -8.86 -12.69 -8.45
CA GLN A 373 -9.37 -12.02 -9.65
C GLN A 373 -8.44 -12.26 -10.85
N GLY A 374 -7.13 -12.24 -10.65
CA GLY A 374 -6.13 -12.62 -11.65
C GLY A 374 -6.35 -14.07 -12.16
N GLY A 375 -6.59 -15.00 -11.24
CA GLY A 375 -6.91 -16.39 -11.54
C GLY A 375 -8.22 -16.55 -12.30
N VAL A 376 -9.26 -15.75 -11.97
CA VAL A 376 -10.52 -15.72 -12.72
C VAL A 376 -10.29 -15.27 -14.16
N LEU A 377 -9.54 -14.18 -14.37
CA LEU A 377 -9.24 -13.65 -15.70
C LEU A 377 -8.40 -14.62 -16.57
N LYS A 378 -7.63 -15.51 -15.94
CA LYS A 378 -6.88 -16.58 -16.63
C LYS A 378 -7.66 -17.88 -16.78
N GLY A 379 -8.85 -18.01 -16.20
CA GLY A 379 -9.65 -19.23 -16.18
C GLY A 379 -9.12 -20.32 -15.24
N GLU A 380 -8.19 -19.97 -14.34
CA GLU A 380 -7.67 -20.87 -13.29
C GLU A 380 -8.71 -21.03 -12.16
N VAL A 381 -9.46 -19.98 -11.86
CA VAL A 381 -10.61 -19.98 -10.95
C VAL A 381 -11.87 -19.89 -11.79
N LYS A 382 -12.75 -20.85 -11.62
CA LYS A 382 -14.02 -20.94 -12.35
C LYS A 382 -15.20 -20.69 -11.41
N ASP A 383 -16.33 -20.37 -11.99
CA ASP A 383 -17.61 -20.19 -11.29
C ASP A 383 -17.60 -19.00 -10.29
N VAL A 384 -16.84 -17.95 -10.63
CA VAL A 384 -16.80 -16.68 -9.89
C VAL A 384 -17.12 -15.54 -10.86
N LEU A 385 -18.14 -14.75 -10.53
CA LEU A 385 -18.56 -13.55 -11.24
C LEU A 385 -18.54 -12.37 -10.26
N LEU A 386 -17.79 -11.34 -10.62
CA LEU A 386 -17.69 -10.10 -9.85
C LEU A 386 -18.42 -8.98 -10.59
N LEU A 387 -19.43 -8.40 -9.95
CA LEU A 387 -20.15 -7.23 -10.40
C LEU A 387 -19.87 -6.08 -9.44
N ASP A 388 -19.17 -5.07 -9.94
CA ASP A 388 -18.82 -3.87 -9.18
C ASP A 388 -19.74 -2.70 -9.57
N VAL A 389 -19.65 -1.56 -8.89
CA VAL A 389 -20.48 -0.39 -9.13
C VAL A 389 -19.65 0.88 -9.26
N THR A 390 -20.17 1.87 -10.00
CA THR A 390 -19.58 3.23 -9.98
C THR A 390 -19.87 3.91 -8.65
N PRO A 391 -18.85 4.51 -7.99
CA PRO A 391 -19.04 5.09 -6.66
C PRO A 391 -19.80 6.42 -6.67
N LEU A 392 -19.77 7.13 -7.81
CA LEU A 392 -20.34 8.46 -7.97
C LEU A 392 -21.13 8.56 -9.27
N SER A 393 -22.15 9.44 -9.28
CA SER A 393 -22.91 9.76 -10.49
C SER A 393 -22.05 10.48 -11.52
N LEU A 394 -22.33 10.19 -12.79
CA LEU A 394 -21.66 10.76 -13.96
C LEU A 394 -22.67 11.46 -14.86
N GLY A 395 -22.26 12.60 -15.40
CA GLY A 395 -23.13 13.40 -16.26
C GLY A 395 -22.41 14.55 -16.94
N ILE A 396 -23.19 15.41 -17.56
CA ILE A 396 -22.69 16.59 -18.27
C ILE A 396 -23.32 17.87 -17.73
N GLU A 397 -22.63 18.99 -17.99
CA GLU A 397 -23.22 20.31 -17.80
C GLU A 397 -24.23 20.60 -18.92
N THR A 398 -25.41 21.05 -18.53
CA THR A 398 -26.46 21.50 -19.43
C THR A 398 -26.82 22.97 -19.18
N LEU A 399 -27.75 23.51 -19.95
CA LEU A 399 -28.14 24.92 -19.92
C LEU A 399 -28.36 25.42 -18.49
N GLY A 400 -27.76 26.56 -18.13
CA GLY A 400 -27.84 27.15 -16.81
C GLY A 400 -26.84 26.57 -15.80
N GLY A 401 -25.84 25.80 -16.25
CA GLY A 401 -24.84 25.20 -15.37
C GLY A 401 -25.34 24.01 -14.54
N VAL A 402 -26.46 23.41 -14.96
CA VAL A 402 -27.08 22.28 -14.28
C VAL A 402 -26.31 20.99 -14.57
N PHE A 403 -26.10 20.17 -13.55
CA PHE A 403 -25.53 18.83 -13.70
C PHE A 403 -26.63 17.82 -14.08
N THR A 404 -26.64 17.40 -15.33
CA THR A 404 -27.57 16.38 -15.82
C THR A 404 -26.90 15.00 -15.75
N ARG A 405 -27.41 14.15 -14.85
CA ARG A 405 -26.90 12.80 -14.62
C ARG A 405 -27.33 11.86 -15.73
N LEU A 406 -26.40 11.09 -16.28
CA LEU A 406 -26.65 10.00 -17.22
C LEU A 406 -26.48 8.63 -16.54
N ILE A 407 -25.51 8.53 -15.63
CA ILE A 407 -25.27 7.31 -14.85
C ILE A 407 -25.34 7.69 -13.38
N ASP A 408 -26.21 7.03 -12.64
CA ASP A 408 -26.36 7.22 -11.20
C ASP A 408 -25.27 6.46 -10.45
N ARG A 409 -24.88 6.95 -9.26
CA ARG A 409 -24.00 6.22 -8.35
C ARG A 409 -24.57 4.83 -8.06
N ASN A 410 -23.68 3.91 -7.74
CA ASN A 410 -24.01 2.50 -7.50
C ASN A 410 -24.66 1.78 -8.71
N THR A 411 -24.47 2.32 -9.93
CA THR A 411 -24.80 1.58 -11.14
C THR A 411 -23.75 0.49 -11.38
N THR A 412 -24.20 -0.74 -11.59
CA THR A 412 -23.33 -1.89 -11.89
C THR A 412 -22.50 -1.64 -13.16
N ILE A 413 -21.21 -1.97 -13.11
CA ILE A 413 -20.27 -1.84 -14.21
C ILE A 413 -19.75 -3.21 -14.67
N PRO A 414 -19.42 -3.38 -15.97
CA PRO A 414 -19.43 -2.37 -17.04
C PRO A 414 -20.86 -1.95 -17.44
N THR A 415 -21.02 -0.70 -17.87
CA THR A 415 -22.32 -0.15 -18.30
C THR A 415 -22.16 0.87 -19.40
N LYS A 416 -23.21 1.01 -20.22
CA LYS A 416 -23.28 2.00 -21.30
C LYS A 416 -24.64 2.66 -21.30
N LYS A 417 -24.69 4.01 -21.23
CA LYS A 417 -25.93 4.78 -21.30
C LYS A 417 -25.78 5.95 -22.26
N SER A 418 -26.82 6.23 -23.00
CA SER A 418 -26.90 7.32 -23.97
C SER A 418 -28.14 8.18 -23.73
N GLN A 419 -27.99 9.49 -23.96
CA GLN A 419 -29.10 10.43 -23.92
C GLN A 419 -28.95 11.47 -25.03
N VAL A 420 -30.07 11.88 -25.62
CA VAL A 420 -30.07 12.89 -26.68
C VAL A 420 -30.28 14.28 -26.08
N PHE A 421 -29.42 15.19 -26.47
CA PHE A 421 -29.42 16.62 -26.12
C PHE A 421 -29.60 17.46 -27.40
N SER A 422 -29.78 18.76 -27.24
CA SER A 422 -29.92 19.69 -28.37
C SER A 422 -29.12 20.96 -28.13
N THR A 423 -29.06 21.83 -29.17
CA THR A 423 -28.41 23.14 -29.08
C THR A 423 -29.23 24.12 -28.25
N ALA A 424 -28.53 25.04 -27.56
CA ALA A 424 -29.12 26.07 -26.70
C ALA A 424 -29.45 27.36 -27.46
N GLU A 425 -28.81 27.59 -28.62
CA GLU A 425 -28.91 28.82 -29.40
C GLU A 425 -29.23 28.50 -30.87
N ASP A 426 -29.86 29.48 -31.56
CA ASP A 426 -30.13 29.38 -33.00
C ASP A 426 -28.83 29.48 -33.82
N GLY A 427 -28.71 28.62 -34.84
CA GLY A 427 -27.55 28.59 -35.71
C GLY A 427 -26.26 28.07 -35.12
N GLN A 428 -26.31 27.49 -33.95
CA GLN A 428 -25.15 26.92 -33.25
C GLN A 428 -24.54 25.76 -34.05
N THR A 429 -23.25 25.86 -34.40
CA THR A 429 -22.53 24.87 -35.23
C THR A 429 -21.58 23.96 -34.43
N ALA A 430 -21.46 24.18 -33.13
CA ALA A 430 -20.64 23.40 -32.23
C ALA A 430 -21.29 23.32 -30.84
N VAL A 431 -21.04 22.24 -30.10
CA VAL A 431 -21.41 22.09 -28.69
C VAL A 431 -20.20 21.63 -27.90
N THR A 432 -19.94 22.27 -26.77
CA THR A 432 -18.91 21.84 -25.81
C THR A 432 -19.56 20.89 -24.82
N ILE A 433 -19.05 19.67 -24.78
CA ILE A 433 -19.46 18.65 -23.80
C ILE A 433 -18.49 18.71 -22.61
N ARG A 434 -18.99 19.15 -21.46
CA ARG A 434 -18.26 19.16 -20.19
C ARG A 434 -18.74 18.03 -19.31
N VAL A 435 -17.83 17.15 -18.95
CA VAL A 435 -18.11 15.91 -18.20
C VAL A 435 -17.79 16.10 -16.73
N PHE A 436 -18.73 15.74 -15.89
CA PHE A 436 -18.61 15.88 -14.44
C PHE A 436 -18.92 14.57 -13.71
N GLN A 437 -18.38 14.45 -12.50
CA GLN A 437 -18.64 13.35 -11.55
C GLN A 437 -18.96 13.94 -10.17
N GLY A 438 -20.01 13.44 -9.54
CA GLY A 438 -20.43 13.86 -8.19
C GLY A 438 -21.93 13.83 -8.01
N GLU A 439 -22.40 14.35 -6.85
CA GLU A 439 -23.82 14.24 -6.42
C GLU A 439 -24.53 15.61 -6.29
N ARG A 440 -23.83 16.70 -6.64
CA ARG A 440 -24.41 18.04 -6.54
C ARG A 440 -25.24 18.38 -7.78
N GLU A 441 -26.27 19.22 -7.61
CA GLU A 441 -27.19 19.62 -8.68
C GLU A 441 -26.57 20.57 -9.71
N MET A 442 -25.60 21.38 -9.27
CA MET A 442 -24.90 22.31 -10.16
C MET A 442 -23.56 21.72 -10.61
N ALA A 443 -23.25 21.83 -11.91
CA ALA A 443 -22.02 21.29 -12.49
C ALA A 443 -20.75 21.84 -11.82
N ALA A 444 -20.72 23.14 -11.53
CA ALA A 444 -19.58 23.80 -10.89
C ALA A 444 -19.22 23.25 -9.49
N ASP A 445 -20.20 22.62 -8.82
CA ASP A 445 -20.01 22.04 -7.48
C ASP A 445 -19.57 20.57 -7.53
N ASN A 446 -19.40 20.01 -8.73
CA ASN A 446 -18.94 18.65 -8.98
C ASN A 446 -17.53 18.63 -9.58
N LYS A 447 -16.91 17.46 -9.59
CA LYS A 447 -15.57 17.26 -10.18
C LYS A 447 -15.67 17.23 -11.69
N MET A 448 -15.08 18.21 -12.38
CA MET A 448 -14.92 18.15 -13.83
C MET A 448 -13.87 17.09 -14.19
N LEU A 449 -14.25 16.13 -15.02
CA LEU A 449 -13.38 15.06 -15.52
C LEU A 449 -12.71 15.44 -16.85
N GLY A 450 -13.36 16.26 -17.65
CA GLY A 450 -12.83 16.70 -18.93
C GLY A 450 -13.87 17.43 -19.77
N GLN A 451 -13.43 17.96 -20.92
CA GLN A 451 -14.31 18.57 -21.90
C GLN A 451 -13.80 18.34 -23.32
N PHE A 452 -14.72 18.36 -24.28
CA PHE A 452 -14.41 18.30 -25.71
C PHE A 452 -15.51 18.96 -26.53
N ASP A 453 -15.19 19.36 -27.77
CA ASP A 453 -16.11 20.06 -28.68
C ASP A 453 -16.57 19.12 -29.79
N LEU A 454 -17.87 18.99 -29.95
CA LEU A 454 -18.46 18.44 -31.18
C LEU A 454 -18.72 19.59 -32.14
N VAL A 455 -17.98 19.61 -33.25
CA VAL A 455 -18.03 20.69 -34.26
C VAL A 455 -18.68 20.22 -35.57
N GLY A 456 -19.20 21.17 -36.35
CA GLY A 456 -19.76 20.91 -37.67
C GLY A 456 -21.19 20.37 -37.61
N ILE A 457 -21.94 20.78 -36.62
CA ILE A 457 -23.40 20.64 -36.57
C ILE A 457 -24.00 21.61 -37.61
N PRO A 458 -24.93 21.17 -38.48
CA PRO A 458 -25.59 22.07 -39.40
C PRO A 458 -26.36 23.18 -38.67
N PRO A 459 -26.26 24.47 -39.13
CA PRO A 459 -27.03 25.53 -38.52
C PRO A 459 -28.53 25.24 -38.60
N ALA A 460 -29.19 25.31 -37.46
CA ALA A 460 -30.63 25.09 -37.33
C ALA A 460 -31.17 25.89 -36.14
N PRO A 461 -32.48 26.09 -36.01
CA PRO A 461 -33.07 26.64 -34.79
C PRO A 461 -32.72 25.81 -33.55
N ARG A 462 -32.57 26.48 -32.39
CA ARG A 462 -32.33 25.82 -31.12
C ARG A 462 -33.34 24.70 -30.87
N GLY A 463 -32.89 23.61 -30.29
CA GLY A 463 -33.74 22.43 -29.98
C GLY A 463 -33.94 21.49 -31.16
N VAL A 464 -33.54 21.85 -32.41
CA VAL A 464 -33.68 20.98 -33.58
C VAL A 464 -32.52 19.98 -33.75
N PRO A 465 -31.24 20.37 -33.64
CA PRO A 465 -30.14 19.40 -33.71
C PRO A 465 -30.25 18.35 -32.62
N GLN A 466 -29.91 17.11 -32.95
CA GLN A 466 -29.93 15.99 -32.02
C GLN A 466 -28.51 15.48 -31.79
N VAL A 467 -27.98 15.74 -30.61
CA VAL A 467 -26.64 15.30 -30.16
C VAL A 467 -26.81 14.17 -29.16
N GLU A 468 -26.45 12.97 -29.56
CA GLU A 468 -26.45 11.80 -28.66
C GLU A 468 -25.14 11.77 -27.89
N VAL A 469 -25.23 11.91 -26.56
CA VAL A 469 -24.09 11.77 -25.64
C VAL A 469 -24.16 10.39 -25.02
N THR A 470 -23.05 9.67 -25.13
CA THR A 470 -22.92 8.28 -24.62
C THR A 470 -21.81 8.22 -23.58
N PHE A 471 -22.13 7.66 -22.42
CA PHE A 471 -21.19 7.26 -21.38
C PHE A 471 -20.99 5.75 -21.46
N ASP A 472 -19.74 5.31 -21.55
CA ASP A 472 -19.33 3.91 -21.61
C ASP A 472 -18.29 3.67 -20.52
N ILE A 473 -18.67 2.92 -19.47
CA ILE A 473 -17.80 2.60 -18.33
C ILE A 473 -17.36 1.16 -18.47
N ASP A 474 -16.03 0.96 -18.51
CA ASP A 474 -15.46 -0.38 -18.58
C ASP A 474 -15.49 -1.09 -17.20
N ALA A 475 -15.05 -2.35 -17.19
CA ALA A 475 -14.98 -3.15 -15.96
C ALA A 475 -13.96 -2.63 -14.93
N ASN A 476 -13.09 -1.70 -15.30
CA ASN A 476 -12.14 -1.04 -14.39
C ASN A 476 -12.72 0.24 -13.77
N GLY A 477 -13.94 0.62 -14.16
CA GLY A 477 -14.57 1.89 -13.78
C GLY A 477 -14.04 3.09 -14.58
N ILE A 478 -13.36 2.86 -15.71
CA ILE A 478 -12.82 3.93 -16.55
C ILE A 478 -13.88 4.37 -17.54
N VAL A 479 -14.10 5.69 -17.61
CA VAL A 479 -15.18 6.31 -18.35
C VAL A 479 -14.70 6.81 -19.73
N ASN A 480 -15.40 6.40 -20.78
CA ASN A 480 -15.30 7.00 -22.10
C ASN A 480 -16.61 7.76 -22.39
N VAL A 481 -16.50 8.97 -22.90
CA VAL A 481 -17.67 9.77 -23.27
C VAL A 481 -17.57 10.15 -24.74
N SER A 482 -18.62 9.87 -25.50
CA SER A 482 -18.74 10.31 -26.90
C SER A 482 -19.96 11.18 -27.10
N ALA A 483 -19.89 12.07 -28.08
CA ALA A 483 -21.00 12.88 -28.56
C ALA A 483 -21.11 12.74 -30.07
N LYS A 484 -22.31 12.46 -30.57
CA LYS A 484 -22.59 12.22 -31.97
C LYS A 484 -23.76 13.07 -32.46
N ASP A 485 -23.56 13.85 -33.47
CA ASP A 485 -24.65 14.50 -34.20
C ASP A 485 -25.40 13.48 -35.06
N LYS A 486 -26.68 13.25 -34.78
CA LYS A 486 -27.48 12.22 -35.42
C LYS A 486 -27.79 12.53 -36.88
N ALA A 487 -27.78 13.81 -37.29
CA ALA A 487 -28.06 14.23 -38.65
C ALA A 487 -26.87 14.00 -39.58
N THR A 488 -25.66 14.35 -39.15
CA THR A 488 -24.45 14.25 -39.97
C THR A 488 -23.64 13.00 -39.71
N GLY A 489 -23.90 12.33 -38.60
CA GLY A 489 -23.10 11.20 -38.13
C GLY A 489 -21.72 11.57 -37.59
N LYS A 490 -21.38 12.87 -37.52
CA LYS A 490 -20.13 13.34 -36.92
C LYS A 490 -20.09 12.98 -35.44
N GLU A 491 -18.96 12.43 -35.00
CA GLU A 491 -18.75 12.00 -33.66
C GLU A 491 -17.42 12.53 -33.14
N GLN A 492 -17.40 12.89 -31.86
CA GLN A 492 -16.20 13.19 -31.10
C GLN A 492 -16.30 12.43 -29.76
N GLN A 493 -15.15 12.06 -29.25
CA GLN A 493 -15.08 11.32 -27.98
C GLN A 493 -13.91 11.81 -27.15
N ILE A 494 -14.06 11.69 -25.85
CA ILE A 494 -12.99 11.81 -24.88
C ILE A 494 -12.93 10.53 -24.05
N ARG A 495 -11.78 9.93 -23.97
CA ARG A 495 -11.48 9.05 -22.87
C ARG A 495 -11.10 9.92 -21.70
N ILE A 496 -11.79 9.77 -20.58
CA ILE A 496 -11.45 10.52 -19.39
C ILE A 496 -10.03 10.12 -19.01
N GLN A 497 -9.12 11.05 -19.22
CA GLN A 497 -7.76 10.92 -18.68
C GLN A 497 -7.81 11.43 -17.25
N ALA A 498 -7.00 10.84 -16.37
CA ALA A 498 -6.76 11.43 -15.06
C ALA A 498 -6.48 12.92 -15.29
N SER A 499 -7.26 13.81 -14.65
CA SER A 499 -7.06 15.26 -14.83
C SER A 499 -5.63 15.56 -14.40
N GLY A 500 -4.77 15.92 -15.36
CA GLY A 500 -3.34 15.93 -15.23
C GLY A 500 -2.67 14.63 -15.68
N GLY A 501 -3.37 13.77 -16.40
CA GLY A 501 -2.84 12.53 -16.93
C GLY A 501 -1.55 12.75 -17.69
N LEU A 502 -0.61 11.85 -17.48
CA LEU A 502 0.56 11.68 -18.33
C LEU A 502 0.05 11.43 -19.75
N SER A 503 0.61 12.10 -20.75
CA SER A 503 0.32 11.73 -22.14
C SER A 503 0.89 10.32 -22.41
N ASP A 504 0.36 9.62 -23.42
CA ASP A 504 0.93 8.33 -23.83
C ASP A 504 2.44 8.46 -24.11
N ALA A 505 2.88 9.60 -24.68
CA ALA A 505 4.28 9.90 -24.91
C ALA A 505 5.08 10.07 -23.59
N ASP A 506 4.50 10.64 -22.54
CA ASP A 506 5.15 10.75 -21.24
C ASP A 506 5.25 9.38 -20.54
N ILE A 507 4.19 8.57 -20.62
CA ILE A 507 4.19 7.20 -20.10
C ILE A 507 5.25 6.36 -20.82
N ASP A 508 5.31 6.42 -22.17
CA ASP A 508 6.30 5.69 -22.95
C ASP A 508 7.73 6.14 -22.65
N ARG A 509 7.95 7.44 -22.39
CA ARG A 509 9.25 7.94 -21.93
C ARG A 509 9.61 7.36 -20.57
N MET A 510 8.71 7.40 -19.59
CA MET A 510 8.95 6.88 -18.23
C MET A 510 9.21 5.38 -18.23
N VAL A 511 8.51 4.61 -19.07
CA VAL A 511 8.77 3.18 -19.26
C VAL A 511 10.18 2.94 -19.79
N LYS A 512 10.59 3.67 -20.84
CA LYS A 512 11.93 3.56 -21.43
C LYS A 512 13.03 3.97 -20.46
N ASP A 513 12.82 5.04 -19.70
CA ASP A 513 13.78 5.49 -18.67
C ASP A 513 13.93 4.45 -17.55
N ALA A 514 12.82 3.82 -17.12
CA ALA A 514 12.85 2.74 -16.15
C ALA A 514 13.61 1.50 -16.66
N GLU A 515 13.38 1.11 -17.93
CA GLU A 515 14.08 -0.01 -18.55
C GLU A 515 15.56 0.29 -18.78
N ALA A 516 15.88 1.50 -19.23
CA ALA A 516 17.28 1.91 -19.50
C ALA A 516 18.13 1.93 -18.24
N ASN A 517 17.56 2.29 -17.10
CA ASN A 517 18.28 2.39 -15.82
C ASN A 517 18.23 1.09 -14.97
N ALA A 518 17.41 0.10 -15.34
CA ALA A 518 17.20 -1.11 -14.55
C ALA A 518 18.49 -1.87 -14.21
N ALA A 519 19.44 -1.96 -15.17
CA ALA A 519 20.72 -2.65 -14.96
C ALA A 519 21.68 -1.87 -14.04
N GLU A 520 21.64 -0.55 -14.11
CA GLU A 520 22.43 0.35 -13.25
C GLU A 520 21.87 0.40 -11.84
N ASP A 521 20.54 0.52 -11.72
CA ASP A 521 19.83 0.49 -10.44
C ASP A 521 20.08 -0.84 -9.70
N LYS A 522 20.12 -1.97 -10.43
CA LYS A 522 20.45 -3.28 -9.85
C LYS A 522 21.86 -3.32 -9.29
N LYS A 523 22.85 -2.80 -10.02
CA LYS A 523 24.25 -2.73 -9.55
C LYS A 523 24.38 -1.83 -8.33
N ARG A 524 23.73 -0.67 -8.33
CA ARG A 524 23.71 0.25 -7.20
C ARG A 524 23.10 -0.40 -5.96
N ARG A 525 21.99 -1.11 -6.13
CA ARG A 525 21.36 -1.86 -5.04
C ARG A 525 22.29 -2.94 -4.47
N GLU A 526 22.93 -3.73 -5.33
CA GLU A 526 23.89 -4.75 -4.89
C GLU A 526 25.05 -4.14 -4.08
N LEU A 527 25.49 -2.94 -4.44
CA LEU A 527 26.53 -2.20 -3.72
C LEU A 527 26.03 -1.76 -2.33
N VAL A 528 24.82 -1.20 -2.24
CA VAL A 528 24.24 -0.74 -0.98
C VAL A 528 23.96 -1.91 -0.04
N ASP A 529 23.41 -3.00 -0.55
CA ASP A 529 23.20 -4.21 0.23
C ASP A 529 24.52 -4.77 0.78
N ALA A 530 25.59 -4.74 -0.02
CA ALA A 530 26.93 -5.13 0.41
C ALA A 530 27.50 -4.20 1.51
N LYS A 531 27.33 -2.88 1.36
CA LYS A 531 27.76 -1.88 2.37
C LYS A 531 27.01 -2.06 3.70
N ASN A 532 25.69 -2.20 3.64
CA ASN A 532 24.84 -2.39 4.82
C ASN A 532 25.20 -3.69 5.56
N HIS A 533 25.41 -4.77 4.81
CA HIS A 533 25.85 -6.04 5.37
C HIS A 533 27.21 -5.93 6.06
N ALA A 534 28.18 -5.27 5.38
CA ALA A 534 29.51 -5.02 5.92
C ALA A 534 29.46 -4.22 7.24
N GLU A 535 28.65 -3.17 7.31
CA GLU A 535 28.49 -2.34 8.48
C GLU A 535 27.90 -3.09 9.68
N ALA A 536 26.86 -3.90 9.43
CA ALA A 536 26.26 -4.76 10.44
C ALA A 536 27.25 -5.80 10.98
N MET A 537 28.05 -6.41 10.09
CA MET A 537 29.06 -7.39 10.46
C MET A 537 30.21 -6.76 11.26
N ILE A 538 30.70 -5.60 10.84
CA ILE A 538 31.73 -4.86 11.59
C ILE A 538 31.22 -4.57 13.00
N HIS A 539 30.05 -3.97 13.11
CA HIS A 539 29.45 -3.60 14.40
C HIS A 539 29.28 -4.80 15.34
N SER A 540 28.70 -5.90 14.83
CA SER A 540 28.49 -7.11 15.64
C SER A 540 29.81 -7.77 16.05
N THR A 541 30.80 -7.79 15.16
CA THR A 541 32.11 -8.39 15.44
C THR A 541 32.89 -7.56 16.46
N GLU A 542 32.93 -6.23 16.33
CA GLU A 542 33.58 -5.34 17.30
C GLU A 542 32.93 -5.46 18.68
N LYS A 543 31.62 -5.51 18.76
CA LYS A 543 30.90 -5.74 20.01
C LYS A 543 31.30 -7.07 20.64
N ASN A 544 31.29 -8.15 19.87
CA ASN A 544 31.68 -9.48 20.36
C ASN A 544 33.14 -9.54 20.80
N VAL A 545 34.07 -8.85 20.09
CA VAL A 545 35.47 -8.73 20.49
C VAL A 545 35.62 -7.94 21.79
N ALA A 546 34.82 -6.87 21.96
CA ALA A 546 34.85 -6.09 23.22
C ALA A 546 34.34 -6.91 24.41
N GLU A 547 33.29 -7.71 24.23
CA GLU A 547 32.68 -8.51 25.31
C GLU A 547 33.48 -9.79 25.62
N HIS A 548 34.09 -10.42 24.61
CA HIS A 548 34.68 -11.75 24.74
C HIS A 548 36.17 -11.83 24.37
N GLY A 549 36.75 -10.75 23.87
CA GLY A 549 38.12 -10.72 23.37
C GLY A 549 39.20 -11.10 24.39
N ALA A 550 38.92 -10.97 25.69
CA ALA A 550 39.82 -11.42 26.76
C ALA A 550 39.91 -12.96 26.86
N LYS A 551 38.99 -13.69 26.27
CA LYS A 551 38.93 -15.17 26.23
C LYS A 551 39.57 -15.75 24.97
N LEU A 552 39.98 -14.91 24.02
CA LEU A 552 40.60 -15.32 22.77
C LEU A 552 42.12 -15.33 22.88
N ASP A 553 42.77 -16.26 22.20
CA ASP A 553 44.19 -16.20 22.01
C ASP A 553 44.61 -14.97 21.13
N ALA A 554 45.82 -14.50 21.31
CA ALA A 554 46.30 -13.30 20.64
C ALA A 554 46.30 -13.38 19.10
N ALA A 555 46.49 -14.59 18.53
CA ALA A 555 46.49 -14.81 17.09
C ALA A 555 45.09 -14.74 16.50
N THR A 556 44.12 -15.37 17.14
CA THR A 556 42.69 -15.33 16.74
C THR A 556 42.15 -13.90 16.86
N LYS A 557 42.42 -13.22 17.98
CA LYS A 557 42.00 -11.83 18.17
C LYS A 557 42.54 -10.92 17.09
N LYS A 558 43.85 -11.03 16.80
CA LYS A 558 44.51 -10.23 15.75
C LYS A 558 43.91 -10.54 14.37
N SER A 559 43.65 -11.80 14.04
CA SER A 559 43.04 -12.19 12.74
C SER A 559 41.67 -11.54 12.54
N ILE A 560 40.87 -11.43 13.60
CA ILE A 560 39.56 -10.77 13.56
C ILE A 560 39.69 -9.27 13.41
N GLU A 561 40.60 -8.63 14.18
CA GLU A 561 40.86 -7.20 14.10
C GLU A 561 41.39 -6.80 12.72
N ASP A 562 42.29 -7.61 12.12
CA ASP A 562 42.80 -7.42 10.77
C ASP A 562 41.68 -7.54 9.73
N ALA A 563 40.77 -8.54 9.84
CA ALA A 563 39.63 -8.71 8.95
C ALA A 563 38.61 -7.55 9.06
N VAL A 564 38.38 -7.05 10.27
CA VAL A 564 37.55 -5.84 10.50
C VAL A 564 38.19 -4.62 9.84
N ALA A 565 39.51 -4.42 10.01
CA ALA A 565 40.24 -3.29 9.40
C ALA A 565 40.21 -3.37 7.86
N GLU A 566 40.39 -4.56 7.30
CA GLU A 566 40.32 -4.77 5.85
C GLU A 566 38.93 -4.47 5.31
N LEU A 567 37.86 -4.94 5.97
CA LEU A 567 36.50 -4.64 5.56
C LEU A 567 36.17 -3.15 5.68
N LYS A 568 36.59 -2.50 6.76
CA LYS A 568 36.47 -1.03 6.93
C LYS A 568 37.17 -0.24 5.82
N SER A 569 38.29 -0.72 5.31
CA SER A 569 39.01 -0.03 4.24
C SER A 569 38.31 -0.04 2.89
N VAL A 570 37.40 -1.00 2.65
CA VAL A 570 36.68 -1.16 1.38
C VAL A 570 35.17 -0.86 1.49
N LYS A 571 34.60 -0.80 2.70
CA LYS A 571 33.14 -0.68 2.91
C LYS A 571 32.51 0.54 2.24
N ASP A 572 33.24 1.65 2.14
CA ASP A 572 32.75 2.90 1.55
C ASP A 572 33.09 3.00 0.05
N GLY A 573 33.78 2.00 -0.51
CA GLY A 573 34.12 1.91 -1.94
C GLY A 573 32.93 1.64 -2.84
N GLU A 574 33.18 1.63 -4.15
CA GLU A 574 32.16 1.39 -5.18
C GLU A 574 32.17 -0.04 -5.73
N ASP A 575 33.01 -0.92 -5.21
CA ASP A 575 33.15 -2.31 -5.64
C ASP A 575 32.40 -3.26 -4.69
N ALA A 576 31.16 -3.61 -5.06
CA ALA A 576 30.33 -4.54 -4.29
C ALA A 576 30.96 -5.93 -4.14
N ALA A 577 31.74 -6.40 -5.14
CA ALA A 577 32.38 -7.71 -5.08
C ALA A 577 33.53 -7.72 -4.07
N ALA A 578 34.32 -6.65 -4.02
CA ALA A 578 35.38 -6.48 -3.03
C ALA A 578 34.81 -6.42 -1.60
N ILE A 579 33.71 -5.68 -1.39
CA ILE A 579 33.03 -5.58 -0.10
C ILE A 579 32.49 -6.95 0.33
N LYS A 580 31.83 -7.70 -0.55
CA LYS A 580 31.32 -9.05 -0.28
C LYS A 580 32.44 -10.01 0.09
N ALA A 581 33.54 -10.03 -0.68
CA ALA A 581 34.69 -10.90 -0.40
C ALA A 581 35.31 -10.63 0.97
N LYS A 582 35.44 -9.33 1.38
CA LYS A 582 35.95 -8.97 2.71
C LYS A 582 34.94 -9.25 3.82
N SER A 583 33.63 -9.15 3.55
CA SER A 583 32.60 -9.56 4.47
C SER A 583 32.63 -11.06 4.74
N GLU A 584 32.80 -11.89 3.71
CA GLU A 584 32.96 -13.34 3.86
C GLU A 584 34.23 -13.70 4.65
N ALA A 585 35.34 -12.99 4.43
CA ALA A 585 36.56 -13.18 5.20
C ALA A 585 36.34 -12.85 6.69
N LEU A 586 35.65 -11.76 6.99
CA LEU A 586 35.29 -11.38 8.37
C LEU A 586 34.33 -12.41 8.98
N GLN A 587 33.36 -12.92 8.23
CA GLN A 587 32.47 -13.98 8.70
C GLN A 587 33.21 -15.25 9.10
N GLN A 588 34.18 -15.67 8.27
CA GLN A 588 35.04 -16.83 8.60
C GLN A 588 35.90 -16.60 9.85
N ALA A 589 36.44 -15.39 10.01
CA ALA A 589 37.18 -15.03 11.21
C ALA A 589 36.26 -15.03 12.46
N ALA A 590 35.04 -14.51 12.33
CA ALA A 590 34.04 -14.50 13.41
C ALA A 590 33.56 -15.92 13.80
N MET A 591 33.46 -16.85 12.85
CA MET A 591 33.17 -18.26 13.16
C MET A 591 34.26 -18.89 14.02
N LYS A 592 35.54 -18.64 13.71
CA LYS A 592 36.67 -19.12 14.53
C LYS A 592 36.64 -18.54 15.95
N MET A 593 36.13 -17.32 16.10
CA MET A 593 35.89 -16.73 17.40
C MET A 593 34.85 -17.52 18.21
N GLY A 594 33.73 -17.88 17.57
CA GLY A 594 32.71 -18.72 18.19
C GLY A 594 33.25 -20.08 18.66
N GLU A 595 34.05 -20.74 17.82
CA GLU A 595 34.71 -22.00 18.16
C GLU A 595 35.69 -21.86 19.34
N ALA A 596 36.50 -20.78 19.31
CA ALA A 596 37.47 -20.52 20.40
C ALA A 596 36.78 -20.20 21.73
N ILE A 597 35.68 -19.45 21.73
CA ILE A 597 34.89 -19.15 22.92
C ILE A 597 34.26 -20.44 23.48
N TYR A 598 33.69 -21.27 22.61
CA TYR A 598 33.09 -22.55 23.01
C TYR A 598 34.15 -23.49 23.65
N LYS A 599 35.33 -23.59 23.05
CA LYS A 599 36.45 -24.40 23.54
C LYS A 599 36.96 -23.89 24.90
N SER A 600 37.10 -22.56 25.04
CA SER A 600 37.49 -21.96 26.33
C SER A 600 36.49 -22.18 27.46
N GLN A 601 35.20 -22.23 27.10
CA GLN A 601 34.13 -22.57 28.06
C GLN A 601 34.16 -24.04 28.48
N GLN A 602 34.46 -24.96 27.54
CA GLN A 602 34.66 -26.37 27.86
C GLN A 602 35.91 -26.61 28.73
N GLU A 603 37.01 -25.94 28.44
CA GLU A 603 38.26 -26.04 29.20
C GLU A 603 38.08 -25.46 30.62
N SER A 604 37.35 -24.37 30.78
CA SER A 604 37.04 -23.80 32.09
C SER A 604 36.06 -24.65 32.91
N ALA A 605 35.16 -25.38 32.25
CA ALA A 605 34.26 -26.36 32.90
C ALA A 605 35.01 -27.65 33.31
N ALA A 606 36.08 -28.02 32.57
CA ALA A 606 36.92 -29.17 32.87
C ALA A 606 38.00 -28.87 33.93
N ALA A 607 38.42 -27.58 34.10
CA ALA A 607 39.41 -27.18 35.11
C ALA A 607 38.83 -26.87 36.49
N GLY A 608 37.50 -26.78 36.63
CA GLY A 608 36.80 -26.73 37.94
C GLY A 608 36.62 -28.11 38.54
N GLY A 609 37.70 -28.68 39.12
CA GLY A 609 37.79 -30.00 39.66
C GLY A 609 36.68 -30.34 40.67
N ALA A 610 36.19 -31.56 40.60
CA ALA A 610 35.26 -32.19 41.49
C ALA A 610 35.74 -32.28 42.95
N PRO A 611 34.86 -32.23 43.94
CA PRO A 611 35.02 -32.93 45.18
C PRO A 611 34.25 -34.26 45.13
N GLU A 612 35.00 -35.33 45.44
CA GLU A 612 34.51 -36.67 45.75
C GLU A 612 33.49 -36.67 46.87
N GLY A 613 32.45 -37.49 46.72
CA GLY A 613 31.81 -38.14 47.82
C GLY A 613 30.31 -38.04 47.91
N ALA A 614 29.66 -39.15 47.58
CA ALA A 614 28.41 -39.76 48.11
C ALA A 614 27.29 -39.95 47.07
N ALA A 615 27.10 -41.19 46.67
CA ALA A 615 25.86 -41.73 46.08
C ALA A 615 24.91 -42.16 47.22
N PRO A 616 23.67 -42.66 47.01
CA PRO A 616 22.78 -42.48 45.85
C PRO A 616 21.32 -42.12 46.26
N GLY A 617 20.52 -41.71 45.33
CA GLY A 617 19.06 -41.85 45.42
C GLY A 617 18.22 -40.64 45.03
N GLY A 618 17.44 -40.77 44.00
CA GLY A 618 16.30 -39.90 43.78
C GLY A 618 16.18 -39.36 42.37
N ALA A 619 15.29 -39.95 41.62
CA ALA A 619 14.84 -39.48 40.33
C ALA A 619 14.26 -38.06 40.40
N THR A 620 14.69 -37.18 39.55
CA THR A 620 13.95 -35.97 39.19
C THR A 620 14.17 -35.61 37.72
N GLU A 621 13.11 -35.21 37.12
CA GLU A 621 12.84 -34.92 35.73
C GLU A 621 13.81 -33.90 35.09
N GLU A 622 14.19 -34.20 33.87
CA GLU A 622 14.87 -33.24 32.96
C GLU A 622 13.92 -32.11 32.52
N PRO A 623 14.35 -30.86 32.44
CA PRO A 623 13.59 -29.82 31.78
C PRO A 623 13.79 -29.90 30.25
N LYS A 624 12.69 -30.05 29.54
CA LYS A 624 12.62 -30.05 28.08
C LYS A 624 13.13 -28.72 27.49
N ALA A 625 14.10 -28.81 26.62
CA ALA A 625 14.46 -27.75 25.67
C ALA A 625 13.36 -27.58 24.57
N PRO A 626 13.15 -26.39 24.01
CA PRO A 626 12.14 -26.19 22.96
C PRO A 626 12.60 -26.81 21.65
N GLY A 627 11.65 -27.50 20.99
CA GLY A 627 11.85 -28.39 19.88
C GLY A 627 12.39 -27.75 18.61
N GLY A 628 13.38 -28.41 18.05
CA GLY A 628 13.71 -28.34 16.65
C GLY A 628 12.83 -29.34 15.87
N GLU A 629 12.26 -28.90 14.78
CA GLU A 629 11.46 -29.74 13.89
C GLU A 629 12.33 -30.86 13.29
N LYS A 630 11.89 -32.07 13.47
CA LYS A 630 12.43 -33.24 12.76
C LYS A 630 11.85 -33.27 11.37
N VAL A 631 12.71 -33.19 10.37
CA VAL A 631 12.41 -33.60 9.00
C VAL A 631 12.16 -35.11 9.02
N VAL A 632 10.96 -35.53 8.65
CA VAL A 632 10.59 -36.92 8.42
C VAL A 632 10.64 -37.16 6.91
N ASP A 633 11.56 -37.99 6.47
CA ASP A 633 11.58 -38.53 5.10
C ASP A 633 10.30 -39.35 4.89
N ALA A 634 9.54 -38.98 3.86
CA ALA A 634 8.38 -39.75 3.42
C ALA A 634 8.82 -40.73 2.33
N ASP A 635 8.79 -42.01 2.64
CA ASP A 635 8.89 -43.08 1.67
C ASP A 635 7.70 -43.06 0.71
N PHE A 636 7.98 -42.98 -0.59
CA PHE A 636 7.00 -43.13 -1.64
C PHE A 636 6.82 -44.64 -1.96
N GLU A 637 5.65 -45.17 -1.70
CA GLU A 637 5.22 -46.45 -2.26
C GLU A 637 4.46 -46.23 -3.56
N GLU A 638 5.02 -46.80 -4.63
CA GLU A 638 4.48 -46.78 -5.99
C GLU A 638 3.31 -47.76 -6.10
N VAL A 639 2.06 -47.25 -6.20
CA VAL A 639 0.88 -48.11 -6.49
C VAL A 639 0.75 -48.31 -7.99
N LYS A 640 1.04 -49.53 -8.45
CA LYS A 640 0.83 -49.98 -9.83
C LYS A 640 -0.66 -50.08 -10.15
N ASP A 641 -0.98 -49.49 -11.27
CA ASP A 641 -2.25 -49.55 -12.00
C ASP A 641 -2.57 -50.99 -12.42
N SER A 642 -3.60 -51.61 -11.90
CA SER A 642 -4.33 -52.73 -12.52
C SER A 642 -5.70 -52.90 -11.87
N ASP A 643 -6.76 -52.45 -12.52
CA ASP A 643 -7.86 -53.26 -13.01
C ASP A 643 -9.03 -52.38 -13.48
N LYS A 644 -9.08 -52.26 -14.79
CA LYS A 644 -10.35 -51.99 -15.48
C LYS A 644 -11.15 -53.28 -15.52
N LYS A 645 -12.39 -53.29 -15.07
CA LYS A 645 -13.59 -53.72 -15.82
C LYS A 645 -14.77 -54.06 -14.88
N LYS A 646 -15.89 -53.55 -15.34
CA LYS A 646 -17.27 -54.07 -15.32
C LYS A 646 -18.23 -53.47 -14.28
N SER A 647 -19.13 -52.85 -14.92
CA SER A 647 -20.63 -53.02 -15.00
C SER A 647 -21.41 -52.10 -14.04
N ALA A 648 -22.17 -51.33 -14.58
CA ALA A 648 -23.52 -51.04 -15.05
C ALA A 648 -23.84 -49.55 -14.83
#